data_6919774c5336299849427c6f38a66881
#
_entry.id   6919774c5336299849427c6f38a66881
#
_cell.length_a   1.000
_cell.length_b   1.000
_cell.length_c   1.000
_cell.angle_alpha   90.00
_cell.angle_beta   90.00
_cell.angle_gamma   90.00
#
_symmetry.space_group_name_H-M   'P 1'
#
loop_
_entity.id
_entity.type
_entity.pdbx_description
1 polymer ?
#
loop_
_entity_poly.entity_id
_entity_poly.type
_entity_poly.pdbx_seq_one_letter_code
_entity_poly.pdbx_strand_id
1 'polypeptide(L)'
;MTSTRLSPAFDRSRSVSRQRRNSRRPSERSTASPVDPRADSDNQEPPAIPEEISEIKRYEDFTTIDWVQDAVYEQSRRRAKRRSGSGFWDQEGIFGWRRKMYESYDAGQSWLVVTLVGMAIGLNSAVLNIITEWLSDIKLGHCTTAFYLNESFCCWGAENGCPEWKHWTSFWLFNYVFYFFGALLLSSIAAVLVKSFAPYAAGSGISEIKCIIAGFVMKGFLGAWTLLIKSIALPLAIASGLSVGKEGPSVHFAVCTGNVISRFFGKYKQNASKTREILTASAAAGVAVAFGSPIGGVLFSLEEMANYFPLKTLWRSYFCALVATSVLAAVNPFRTGQLVMFQVEYDRTWHFFEFIFFIGLGVFGGLYGAFVMKWNLRVAAFRKKYLSQWPITESVVLAGLTAILCYPNMFLKINMTAMMEILFRECEGGHDYDGLCQPQNRWSMVFSLAIATILRTGLVIISYGCKVPAGIFVPSMAVGASFGRMVGIMVQALYESFPQSAFFASCDPDVPCITPGTYAFLGAGAALSGIMHLTISITVIMFELTGALTYILPTMIVVGVTKAVGDRFGSGGIADRMIWFNGFPFLDNKEDHVFNVPVSHAMTTDPLSLPASDFPVREAEHLLNDNRFQGFPVVEDRTSKILVGYIGRTELRYAIDRARNQGMVAPNARCVFTKEAAEAAVARRASVSQHSRSSDTFDAIQRSAGASFVDFSRYVDDTPLTVHPRHPLETVMEIFKKMGPRVILVEHRGKLTGLVTVKDCLKYQFKVEAEEHTLAATSSPEFAALGGHLNNPVPETLEDRLWRLIQTVAGFVSGKVSGRPVRLRDRTVPRQSEPSGIPERRNDDAVVELEDREDRPMIP
;
A
#
# COMPACT_ATOMS: atom_id res chain seq x y z
N MET A 1 12.53 -46.19 -37.01
CA MET A 1 11.64 -46.36 -38.15
C MET A 1 10.78 -45.14 -38.29
N THR A 2 10.96 -44.42 -39.42
CA THR A 2 10.06 -43.50 -40.12
C THR A 2 9.55 -42.28 -39.34
N SER A 3 10.15 -41.10 -39.42
CA SER A 3 10.17 -40.14 -40.55
C SER A 3 8.79 -39.65 -40.98
N THR A 4 8.49 -38.39 -40.63
CA THR A 4 8.05 -37.40 -41.63
C THR A 4 8.18 -35.97 -41.12
N ARG A 5 8.98 -35.21 -41.87
CA ARG A 5 9.13 -33.74 -41.84
C ARG A 5 7.93 -33.11 -42.53
N LEU A 6 7.55 -31.89 -42.09
CA LEU A 6 7.04 -30.85 -43.00
C LEU A 6 7.28 -29.48 -42.37
N SER A 7 8.23 -28.74 -42.96
CA SER A 7 8.29 -27.29 -42.93
C SER A 7 7.56 -26.73 -44.15
N PRO A 8 7.13 -25.46 -44.08
CA PRO A 8 7.41 -24.62 -45.23
C PRO A 8 8.16 -23.31 -44.86
N ALA A 9 9.07 -23.02 -45.75
CA ALA A 9 9.87 -21.85 -45.94
C ALA A 9 9.04 -20.57 -46.08
N PHE A 10 9.59 -19.46 -45.60
CA PHE A 10 9.27 -18.13 -46.08
C PHE A 10 10.47 -17.40 -46.60
N ASP A 11 10.27 -16.88 -47.77
CA ASP A 11 11.23 -16.46 -48.79
C ASP A 11 11.82 -15.07 -48.51
N ARG A 12 13.09 -14.91 -48.84
CA ARG A 12 13.86 -13.67 -48.97
C ARG A 12 13.77 -13.16 -50.39
N SER A 13 13.55 -11.86 -50.54
CA SER A 13 14.10 -11.06 -51.65
C SER A 13 13.52 -9.67 -51.56
N ARG A 14 14.14 -8.57 -51.91
CA ARG A 14 15.43 -8.19 -52.54
C ARG A 14 15.49 -6.65 -52.44
N SER A 15 16.66 -6.18 -52.20
CA SER A 15 17.11 -4.80 -52.41
C SER A 15 17.08 -4.44 -53.91
N VAL A 16 16.65 -3.21 -54.26
CA VAL A 16 17.01 -2.59 -55.52
C VAL A 16 17.22 -1.09 -55.37
N SER A 17 18.40 -0.73 -55.60
CA SER A 17 19.16 0.45 -55.97
C SER A 17 18.45 1.62 -56.64
N ARG A 18 19.06 2.82 -56.36
CA ARG A 18 19.08 4.10 -57.04
C ARG A 18 19.00 4.03 -58.56
N GLN A 19 18.22 4.95 -59.11
CA GLN A 19 18.59 5.62 -60.36
C GLN A 19 18.07 7.07 -60.41
N ARG A 20 19.03 8.03 -60.63
CA ARG A 20 18.80 9.41 -61.06
C ARG A 20 18.34 9.42 -62.53
N ARG A 21 17.41 10.27 -62.86
CA ARG A 21 17.40 10.97 -64.17
C ARG A 21 16.73 12.32 -64.12
N ASN A 22 17.50 13.35 -64.51
CA ASN A 22 17.05 14.68 -64.87
C ASN A 22 16.22 14.66 -66.17
N SER A 23 15.17 15.50 -66.28
CA SER A 23 15.02 16.40 -67.44
C SER A 23 13.75 17.27 -67.33
N ARG A 24 14.01 18.56 -67.39
CA ARG A 24 13.28 19.67 -68.07
C ARG A 24 11.78 19.89 -67.88
N ARG A 25 11.49 21.14 -67.46
CA ARG A 25 10.25 21.97 -67.50
C ARG A 25 9.67 22.12 -68.92
N PRO A 26 8.34 22.56 -69.05
CA PRO A 26 7.94 23.90 -68.65
C PRO A 26 6.49 24.02 -68.03
N SER A 27 6.35 25.09 -67.28
CA SER A 27 5.27 26.02 -66.99
C SER A 27 3.82 25.71 -67.34
N GLU A 28 2.94 25.74 -66.26
CA GLU A 28 1.77 26.58 -66.33
C GLU A 28 1.29 26.91 -64.89
N ARG A 29 0.85 28.13 -64.70
CA ARG A 29 0.39 28.74 -63.47
C ARG A 29 -0.93 28.14 -62.99
N SER A 30 -1.04 27.74 -61.75
CA SER A 30 -2.23 28.00 -60.96
C SER A 30 -1.81 28.17 -59.48
N THR A 31 -2.23 29.29 -58.96
CA THR A 31 -1.99 29.77 -57.61
C THR A 31 -2.74 28.91 -56.57
N ALA A 32 -2.04 28.06 -55.86
CA ALA A 32 -2.43 27.60 -54.56
C ALA A 32 -1.15 27.44 -53.76
N SER A 33 -0.96 28.28 -52.77
CA SER A 33 0.17 28.21 -51.82
C SER A 33 0.15 26.88 -51.12
N PRO A 34 1.27 26.15 -51.07
CA PRO A 34 1.39 24.98 -50.17
C PRO A 34 1.44 25.53 -48.73
N VAL A 35 0.46 25.17 -47.93
CA VAL A 35 0.51 25.33 -46.47
C VAL A 35 1.72 24.54 -45.99
N ASP A 36 2.72 25.23 -45.49
CA ASP A 36 3.93 24.67 -44.93
C ASP A 36 3.59 24.08 -43.55
N PRO A 37 3.68 22.75 -43.33
CA PRO A 37 3.35 22.15 -42.04
C PRO A 37 4.27 22.58 -40.91
N ARG A 38 5.26 23.45 -41.21
CA ARG A 38 6.21 23.97 -40.20
C ARG A 38 5.83 25.35 -39.66
N ALA A 39 4.85 26.05 -40.24
CA ALA A 39 4.48 27.40 -39.84
C ALA A 39 3.55 27.44 -38.60
N ASP A 40 2.82 26.35 -38.29
CA ASP A 40 1.91 26.30 -37.14
C ASP A 40 2.61 25.93 -35.80
N SER A 41 3.93 25.69 -35.79
CA SER A 41 4.65 25.31 -34.58
C SER A 41 5.24 26.49 -33.78
N ASP A 42 5.20 27.71 -34.30
CA ASP A 42 5.86 28.84 -33.66
C ASP A 42 4.96 29.70 -32.76
N ASN A 43 3.64 29.44 -32.73
CA ASN A 43 2.71 30.09 -31.82
C ASN A 43 2.39 29.32 -30.53
N GLN A 44 3.13 28.22 -30.24
CA GLN A 44 3.03 27.60 -28.94
C GLN A 44 3.80 28.44 -27.90
N GLU A 45 3.06 28.94 -26.91
CA GLU A 45 3.62 29.62 -25.74
C GLU A 45 4.86 28.92 -25.20
N PRO A 46 5.84 29.69 -24.75
CA PRO A 46 7.06 29.11 -24.16
C PRO A 46 6.63 28.19 -22.99
N PRO A 47 7.09 26.93 -22.97
CA PRO A 47 6.76 26.00 -21.88
C PRO A 47 7.19 26.63 -20.55
N ALA A 48 6.36 26.45 -19.52
CA ALA A 48 6.64 26.94 -18.18
C ALA A 48 8.08 26.62 -17.76
N ILE A 49 8.79 27.63 -17.30
CA ILE A 49 10.19 27.51 -16.92
C ILE A 49 10.28 26.51 -15.74
N PRO A 50 11.28 25.60 -15.68
CA PRO A 50 11.41 24.61 -14.61
C PRO A 50 11.38 25.22 -13.19
N GLU A 51 11.81 26.44 -13.03
CA GLU A 51 11.73 27.21 -11.78
C GLU A 51 10.28 27.53 -11.41
N GLU A 52 9.47 27.95 -12.37
CA GLU A 52 8.05 28.26 -12.18
C GLU A 52 7.25 27.01 -11.77
N ILE A 53 7.53 25.86 -12.40
CA ILE A 53 6.94 24.57 -11.99
C ILE A 53 7.32 24.22 -10.55
N SER A 54 8.55 24.49 -10.14
CA SER A 54 8.99 24.21 -8.78
C SER A 54 8.35 25.15 -7.74
N GLU A 55 8.04 26.39 -8.13
CA GLU A 55 7.33 27.34 -7.28
C GLU A 55 5.85 27.00 -7.17
N ILE A 56 5.17 26.64 -8.28
CA ILE A 56 3.79 26.17 -8.26
C ILE A 56 3.64 24.97 -7.30
N LYS A 57 4.57 24.01 -7.33
CA LYS A 57 4.55 22.86 -6.43
C LYS A 57 4.66 23.20 -4.92
N ARG A 58 5.07 24.41 -4.55
CA ARG A 58 5.03 24.84 -3.13
C ARG A 58 3.62 25.10 -2.61
N TYR A 59 2.68 25.39 -3.50
CA TYR A 59 1.29 25.63 -3.16
C TYR A 59 0.44 24.35 -3.19
N GLU A 60 1.04 23.21 -3.53
CA GLU A 60 0.34 21.94 -3.58
C GLU A 60 -0.15 21.52 -2.19
N ASP A 61 -1.45 21.63 -1.98
CA ASP A 61 -2.15 21.18 -0.77
C ASP A 61 -3.28 20.22 -1.14
N PHE A 62 -2.93 19.03 -1.62
CA PHE A 62 -3.90 18.05 -2.07
C PHE A 62 -3.62 16.65 -1.50
N THR A 63 -4.68 15.85 -1.42
CA THR A 63 -4.65 14.49 -0.87
C THR A 63 -4.38 13.42 -1.94
N THR A 64 -4.47 13.76 -3.24
CA THR A 64 -4.24 12.83 -4.35
C THR A 64 -3.35 13.45 -5.41
N ILE A 65 -2.42 12.66 -5.96
CA ILE A 65 -1.54 13.07 -7.05
C ILE A 65 -2.30 12.94 -8.37
N ASP A 66 -2.18 13.97 -9.22
CA ASP A 66 -2.63 13.92 -10.62
C ASP A 66 -1.48 13.42 -11.50
N TRP A 67 -1.59 12.18 -11.96
CA TRP A 67 -0.54 11.55 -12.76
C TRP A 67 -0.45 12.12 -14.16
N VAL A 68 -1.56 12.61 -14.71
CA VAL A 68 -1.61 13.24 -16.05
C VAL A 68 -0.88 14.58 -16.01
N GLN A 69 -1.20 15.41 -15.04
CA GLN A 69 -0.55 16.72 -14.87
C GLN A 69 0.95 16.57 -14.56
N ASP A 70 1.36 15.60 -13.70
CA ASP A 70 2.78 15.33 -13.43
C ASP A 70 3.53 14.88 -14.69
N ALA A 71 2.89 14.12 -15.59
CA ALA A 71 3.47 13.72 -16.87
C ALA A 71 3.66 14.91 -17.82
N VAL A 72 2.69 15.81 -17.88
CA VAL A 72 2.76 17.06 -18.70
C VAL A 72 3.90 17.95 -18.19
N TYR A 73 4.02 18.14 -16.88
CA TYR A 73 5.13 18.91 -16.29
C TYR A 73 6.50 18.28 -16.57
N GLU A 74 6.61 16.97 -16.50
CA GLU A 74 7.87 16.29 -16.84
C GLU A 74 8.22 16.43 -18.32
N GLN A 75 7.23 16.35 -19.21
CA GLN A 75 7.44 16.56 -20.64
C GLN A 75 7.92 17.98 -20.93
N SER A 76 7.28 18.98 -20.33
CA SER A 76 7.68 20.39 -20.44
C SER A 76 9.09 20.62 -19.95
N ARG A 77 9.47 20.04 -18.80
CA ARG A 77 10.81 20.10 -18.26
C ARG A 77 11.85 19.45 -19.18
N ARG A 78 11.52 18.30 -19.78
CA ARG A 78 12.42 17.63 -20.75
C ARG A 78 12.60 18.47 -22.01
N ARG A 79 11.54 19.10 -22.52
CA ARG A 79 11.61 20.02 -23.67
C ARG A 79 12.48 21.24 -23.34
N ALA A 80 12.29 21.88 -22.20
CA ALA A 80 13.09 23.02 -21.74
C ALA A 80 14.58 22.64 -21.61
N LYS A 81 14.89 21.47 -21.00
CA LYS A 81 16.28 20.97 -20.88
C LYS A 81 16.92 20.71 -22.25
N ARG A 82 16.18 20.20 -23.23
CA ARG A 82 16.67 20.01 -24.60
C ARG A 82 16.95 21.33 -25.29
N ARG A 83 16.07 22.34 -25.15
CA ARG A 83 16.25 23.68 -25.73
C ARG A 83 17.46 24.42 -25.12
N SER A 84 17.59 24.38 -23.82
CA SER A 84 18.73 25.00 -23.10
C SER A 84 20.09 24.34 -23.47
N GLY A 85 20.08 23.05 -23.85
CA GLY A 85 21.29 22.33 -24.21
C GLY A 85 21.81 22.60 -25.61
N SER A 86 20.96 23.10 -26.54
CA SER A 86 21.37 23.23 -27.95
C SER A 86 22.15 24.52 -28.31
N GLY A 87 22.07 25.56 -27.48
CA GLY A 87 22.69 26.86 -27.79
C GLY A 87 24.05 27.15 -27.18
N PHE A 88 24.41 26.50 -26.08
CA PHE A 88 25.63 26.82 -25.33
C PHE A 88 26.75 25.77 -25.45
N TRP A 89 26.48 24.59 -25.99
CA TRP A 89 27.37 23.43 -25.89
C TRP A 89 27.84 22.83 -27.23
N ASP A 90 27.61 23.53 -28.34
CA ASP A 90 28.03 23.08 -29.68
C ASP A 90 29.51 23.36 -30.01
N GLN A 91 30.27 23.86 -29.02
CA GLN A 91 31.71 23.98 -29.17
C GLN A 91 32.41 22.65 -28.91
N GLU A 92 33.02 22.10 -29.95
CA GLU A 92 33.89 20.91 -29.91
C GLU A 92 35.06 21.14 -28.96
N GLY A 93 35.26 20.25 -28.00
CA GLY A 93 36.40 20.29 -27.11
C GLY A 93 36.11 19.71 -25.71
N ILE A 94 36.87 20.14 -24.71
CA ILE A 94 36.84 19.70 -23.30
C ILE A 94 35.40 19.77 -22.70
N PHE A 95 34.54 20.63 -23.22
CA PHE A 95 33.14 20.75 -22.81
C PHE A 95 32.26 19.57 -23.25
N GLY A 96 32.55 18.93 -24.38
CA GLY A 96 31.80 17.76 -24.88
C GLY A 96 31.91 16.54 -23.95
N TRP A 97 33.06 16.35 -23.31
CA TRP A 97 33.28 15.27 -22.35
C TRP A 97 32.48 15.50 -21.04
N ARG A 98 32.43 16.71 -20.52
CA ARG A 98 31.62 17.06 -19.33
C ARG A 98 30.14 16.84 -19.59
N ARG A 99 29.64 17.15 -20.79
CA ARG A 99 28.26 16.89 -21.18
C ARG A 99 27.97 15.39 -21.22
N LYS A 100 28.85 14.59 -21.86
CA LYS A 100 28.73 13.12 -21.89
C LYS A 100 28.74 12.52 -20.49
N MET A 101 29.62 13.01 -19.61
CA MET A 101 29.64 12.60 -18.22
C MET A 101 28.33 12.92 -17.50
N TYR A 102 27.80 14.14 -17.69
CA TYR A 102 26.53 14.54 -17.07
C TYR A 102 25.34 13.73 -17.61
N GLU A 103 25.30 13.47 -18.92
CA GLU A 103 24.28 12.60 -19.52
C GLU A 103 24.39 11.15 -19.02
N SER A 104 25.61 10.63 -18.89
CA SER A 104 25.86 9.31 -18.30
C SER A 104 25.46 9.26 -16.82
N TYR A 105 25.78 10.29 -16.04
CA TYR A 105 25.35 10.42 -14.65
C TYR A 105 23.83 10.50 -14.54
N ASP A 106 23.15 11.32 -15.36
CA ASP A 106 21.68 11.43 -15.33
C ASP A 106 21.00 10.11 -15.73
N ALA A 107 21.58 9.36 -16.65
CA ALA A 107 21.13 8.01 -17.02
C ALA A 107 21.39 6.98 -15.89
N GLY A 108 22.59 7.02 -15.30
CA GLY A 108 23.01 6.11 -14.23
C GLY A 108 22.41 6.43 -12.86
N GLN A 109 21.91 7.66 -12.65
CA GLN A 109 21.41 8.12 -11.35
C GLN A 109 20.30 7.23 -10.78
N SER A 110 19.44 6.67 -11.64
CA SER A 110 18.38 5.78 -11.18
C SER A 110 18.91 4.46 -10.61
N TRP A 111 19.97 3.94 -11.19
CA TRP A 111 20.62 2.72 -10.69
C TRP A 111 21.37 2.99 -9.38
N LEU A 112 22.07 4.13 -9.31
CA LEU A 112 22.74 4.57 -8.08
C LEU A 112 21.75 4.69 -6.91
N VAL A 113 20.60 5.35 -7.13
CA VAL A 113 19.58 5.51 -6.08
C VAL A 113 19.03 4.17 -5.65
N VAL A 114 18.70 3.28 -6.58
CA VAL A 114 18.18 1.94 -6.28
C VAL A 114 19.20 1.11 -5.51
N THR A 115 20.50 1.19 -5.87
CA THR A 115 21.58 0.51 -5.13
C THR A 115 21.71 1.02 -3.70
N LEU A 116 21.74 2.35 -3.51
CA LEU A 116 21.85 2.95 -2.18
C LEU A 116 20.65 2.59 -1.30
N VAL A 117 19.45 2.59 -1.90
CA VAL A 117 18.22 2.19 -1.20
C VAL A 117 18.28 0.72 -0.80
N GLY A 118 18.66 -0.18 -1.73
CA GLY A 118 18.81 -1.60 -1.45
C GLY A 118 19.81 -1.88 -0.34
N MET A 119 21.00 -1.26 -0.39
CA MET A 119 22.02 -1.41 0.65
C MET A 119 21.51 -0.94 2.02
N ALA A 120 20.86 0.23 2.08
CA ALA A 120 20.35 0.77 3.34
C ALA A 120 19.23 -0.11 3.93
N ILE A 121 18.36 -0.66 3.09
CA ILE A 121 17.29 -1.59 3.51
C ILE A 121 17.90 -2.88 4.05
N GLY A 122 18.84 -3.48 3.32
CA GLY A 122 19.52 -4.73 3.72
C GLY A 122 20.24 -4.58 5.05
N LEU A 123 21.02 -3.49 5.21
CA LEU A 123 21.74 -3.23 6.46
C LEU A 123 20.77 -3.00 7.64
N ASN A 124 19.73 -2.18 7.45
CA ASN A 124 18.74 -1.94 8.51
C ASN A 124 18.03 -3.24 8.92
N SER A 125 17.65 -4.08 7.95
CA SER A 125 17.02 -5.38 8.22
C SER A 125 17.94 -6.32 8.98
N ALA A 126 19.24 -6.38 8.63
CA ALA A 126 20.22 -7.21 9.32
C ALA A 126 20.36 -6.80 10.81
N VAL A 127 20.50 -5.50 11.05
CA VAL A 127 20.57 -4.95 12.43
C VAL A 127 19.29 -5.27 13.20
N LEU A 128 18.13 -5.10 12.59
CA LEU A 128 16.84 -5.40 13.23
C LEU A 128 16.71 -6.88 13.61
N ASN A 129 17.14 -7.79 12.73
CA ASN A 129 17.10 -9.23 13.01
C ASN A 129 17.97 -9.58 14.21
N ILE A 130 19.23 -9.12 14.23
CA ILE A 130 20.18 -9.38 15.32
C ILE A 130 19.62 -8.88 16.67
N ILE A 131 19.10 -7.63 16.69
CA ILE A 131 18.53 -7.05 17.91
C ILE A 131 17.28 -7.80 18.35
N THR A 132 16.43 -8.22 17.41
CA THR A 132 15.18 -8.94 17.73
C THR A 132 15.47 -10.28 18.37
N GLU A 133 16.41 -11.05 17.84
CA GLU A 133 16.81 -12.34 18.39
C GLU A 133 17.41 -12.18 19.78
N TRP A 134 18.38 -11.28 19.93
CA TRP A 134 19.00 -11.01 21.23
C TRP A 134 17.97 -10.59 22.30
N LEU A 135 17.05 -9.66 21.99
CA LEU A 135 16.01 -9.23 22.93
C LEU A 135 14.99 -10.34 23.23
N SER A 136 14.73 -11.22 22.28
CA SER A 136 13.82 -12.34 22.48
C SER A 136 14.42 -13.37 23.43
N ASP A 137 15.72 -13.66 23.30
CA ASP A 137 16.43 -14.67 24.09
C ASP A 137 16.72 -14.18 25.51
N ILE A 138 17.00 -12.90 25.71
CA ILE A 138 17.27 -12.32 27.03
C ILE A 138 16.12 -12.51 28.03
N LYS A 139 14.88 -12.71 27.56
CA LYS A 139 13.76 -13.06 28.45
C LYS A 139 13.82 -14.49 28.97
N LEU A 140 14.50 -15.38 28.27
CA LEU A 140 14.60 -16.82 28.57
C LEU A 140 15.86 -17.13 29.38
N GLY A 141 16.97 -16.45 29.06
CA GLY A 141 18.25 -16.70 29.69
C GLY A 141 19.31 -15.68 29.31
N HIS A 142 20.55 -16.00 29.59
CA HIS A 142 21.72 -15.19 29.23
C HIS A 142 22.94 -16.06 28.97
N CYS A 143 23.84 -15.58 28.13
CA CYS A 143 25.11 -16.18 27.87
C CYS A 143 26.10 -15.83 29.00
N THR A 144 26.80 -16.81 29.58
CA THR A 144 27.78 -16.60 30.66
C THR A 144 29.09 -16.03 30.16
N THR A 145 29.46 -16.28 28.90
CA THR A 145 30.68 -15.75 28.27
C THR A 145 30.52 -14.29 27.85
N ALA A 146 29.38 -13.90 27.28
CA ALA A 146 29.15 -12.53 26.84
C ALA A 146 27.64 -12.20 26.82
N PHE A 147 27.22 -11.26 27.63
CA PHE A 147 25.82 -10.84 27.78
C PHE A 147 25.15 -10.36 26.48
N TYR A 148 25.89 -9.86 25.49
CA TYR A 148 25.37 -9.37 24.22
C TYR A 148 25.16 -10.47 23.17
N LEU A 149 25.47 -11.73 23.46
CA LEU A 149 25.24 -12.86 22.56
C LEU A 149 23.83 -13.44 22.77
N ASN A 150 23.17 -13.78 21.67
CA ASN A 150 21.94 -14.56 21.68
C ASN A 150 22.25 -16.06 21.90
N GLU A 151 21.23 -16.89 22.11
CA GLU A 151 21.41 -18.33 22.38
C GLU A 151 22.19 -19.03 21.27
N SER A 152 21.83 -18.83 20.03
CA SER A 152 22.47 -19.41 18.84
C SER A 152 23.95 -19.03 18.70
N PHE A 153 24.33 -17.83 19.13
CA PHE A 153 25.71 -17.36 19.08
C PHE A 153 26.52 -17.84 20.29
N CYS A 154 25.86 -17.97 21.44
CA CYS A 154 26.48 -18.49 22.64
C CYS A 154 26.79 -19.97 22.50
N CYS A 155 25.90 -20.74 21.88
CA CYS A 155 25.99 -22.19 21.72
C CYS A 155 26.69 -22.63 20.41
N TRP A 156 27.44 -21.75 19.76
CA TRP A 156 28.11 -22.06 18.52
C TRP A 156 29.15 -23.19 18.69
N GLY A 157 28.98 -24.31 17.94
CA GLY A 157 29.88 -25.44 17.95
C GLY A 157 29.68 -26.45 19.11
N ALA A 158 28.64 -26.29 19.89
CA ALA A 158 28.29 -27.24 20.95
C ALA A 158 27.37 -28.33 20.37
N GLU A 159 27.94 -29.55 20.16
CA GLU A 159 27.20 -30.70 19.62
C GLU A 159 26.31 -31.40 20.66
N ASN A 160 26.63 -31.34 21.96
CA ASN A 160 25.97 -32.07 23.04
C ASN A 160 25.44 -31.17 24.17
N GLY A 161 24.67 -30.15 23.84
CA GLY A 161 24.14 -29.21 24.83
C GLY A 161 25.06 -27.99 25.04
N CYS A 162 24.50 -26.89 25.52
CA CYS A 162 25.22 -25.63 25.68
C CYS A 162 25.40 -25.28 27.16
N PRO A 163 26.55 -25.55 27.79
CA PRO A 163 26.78 -25.21 29.18
C PRO A 163 26.89 -23.70 29.43
N GLU A 164 27.15 -22.92 28.38
CA GLU A 164 27.34 -21.48 28.45
C GLU A 164 26.04 -20.70 28.49
N TRP A 165 24.94 -21.27 27.96
CA TRP A 165 23.60 -20.67 28.03
C TRP A 165 22.91 -21.08 29.33
N LYS A 166 22.53 -20.11 30.16
CA LYS A 166 21.87 -20.36 31.44
C LYS A 166 20.57 -19.59 31.56
N HIS A 167 19.55 -20.28 32.05
CA HIS A 167 18.33 -19.62 32.51
C HIS A 167 18.62 -18.70 33.70
N TRP A 168 17.83 -17.67 33.91
CA TRP A 168 18.03 -16.70 35.00
C TRP A 168 18.02 -17.35 36.36
N THR A 169 17.18 -18.36 36.58
CA THR A 169 17.14 -19.14 37.83
C THR A 169 16.89 -20.62 37.55
N SER A 170 17.20 -21.48 38.49
CA SER A 170 16.90 -22.92 38.43
C SER A 170 15.40 -23.21 38.69
N PHE A 171 14.64 -22.25 39.22
CA PHE A 171 13.26 -22.47 39.63
C PHE A 171 12.30 -21.94 38.53
N TRP A 172 11.46 -22.83 38.01
CA TRP A 172 10.55 -22.56 36.88
C TRP A 172 9.65 -21.31 37.06
N LEU A 173 9.08 -21.12 38.28
CA LEU A 173 8.18 -20.04 38.59
C LEU A 173 8.86 -18.65 38.48
N PHE A 174 10.13 -18.54 38.95
CA PHE A 174 10.87 -17.28 38.83
C PHE A 174 11.21 -16.96 37.39
N ASN A 175 11.57 -17.95 36.57
CA ASN A 175 11.79 -17.75 35.14
C ASN A 175 10.50 -17.29 34.44
N TYR A 176 9.33 -17.84 34.85
CA TYR A 176 8.05 -17.40 34.35
C TYR A 176 7.74 -15.94 34.70
N VAL A 177 7.93 -15.55 35.93
CA VAL A 177 7.74 -14.18 36.41
C VAL A 177 8.68 -13.20 35.69
N PHE A 178 9.95 -13.58 35.50
CA PHE A 178 10.93 -12.80 34.77
C PHE A 178 10.51 -12.61 33.29
N TYR A 179 10.08 -13.69 32.65
CA TYR A 179 9.54 -13.65 31.28
C TYR A 179 8.32 -12.71 31.16
N PHE A 180 7.40 -12.78 32.12
CA PHE A 180 6.20 -11.95 32.15
C PHE A 180 6.55 -10.46 32.31
N PHE A 181 7.39 -10.09 33.25
CA PHE A 181 7.78 -8.69 33.43
C PHE A 181 8.64 -8.16 32.27
N GLY A 182 9.48 -9.00 31.68
CA GLY A 182 10.22 -8.67 30.47
C GLY A 182 9.29 -8.35 29.29
N ALA A 183 8.25 -9.16 29.09
CA ALA A 183 7.24 -8.91 28.07
C ALA A 183 6.50 -7.57 28.26
N LEU A 184 6.07 -7.29 29.51
CA LEU A 184 5.40 -6.02 29.85
C LEU A 184 6.32 -4.82 29.62
N LEU A 185 7.58 -4.90 30.03
CA LEU A 185 8.55 -3.81 29.88
C LEU A 185 8.80 -3.49 28.41
N LEU A 186 9.12 -4.51 27.60
CA LEU A 186 9.41 -4.33 26.17
C LEU A 186 8.20 -3.77 25.40
N SER A 187 7.01 -4.29 25.68
CA SER A 187 5.77 -3.80 25.07
C SER A 187 5.45 -2.37 25.49
N SER A 188 5.67 -2.01 26.78
CA SER A 188 5.41 -0.65 27.25
C SER A 188 6.35 0.37 26.60
N ILE A 189 7.64 0.07 26.48
CA ILE A 189 8.62 0.94 25.81
C ILE A 189 8.23 1.11 24.33
N ALA A 190 7.92 0.02 23.62
CA ALA A 190 7.50 0.09 22.22
C ALA A 190 6.25 0.95 22.02
N ALA A 191 5.22 0.76 22.85
CA ALA A 191 3.97 1.51 22.75
C ALA A 191 4.14 3.00 23.10
N VAL A 192 4.97 3.33 24.09
CA VAL A 192 5.28 4.72 24.46
C VAL A 192 6.05 5.41 23.33
N LEU A 193 7.09 4.77 22.76
CA LEU A 193 7.85 5.33 21.64
C LEU A 193 6.94 5.65 20.44
N VAL A 194 6.09 4.70 20.06
CA VAL A 194 5.18 4.89 18.93
C VAL A 194 4.15 5.97 19.20
N LYS A 195 3.50 5.98 20.38
CA LYS A 195 2.44 6.95 20.69
C LYS A 195 3.00 8.37 20.81
N SER A 196 4.17 8.53 21.45
CA SER A 196 4.71 9.86 21.77
C SER A 196 5.46 10.51 20.62
N PHE A 197 6.18 9.72 19.81
CA PHE A 197 7.10 10.28 18.81
C PHE A 197 6.63 10.07 17.36
N ALA A 198 6.02 8.93 17.03
CA ALA A 198 5.63 8.64 15.65
C ALA A 198 4.36 7.76 15.62
N PRO A 199 3.15 8.34 15.72
CA PRO A 199 1.89 7.58 15.69
C PRO A 199 1.72 6.74 14.41
N TYR A 200 2.30 7.18 13.29
CA TYR A 200 2.29 6.46 12.01
C TYR A 200 3.23 5.23 11.97
N ALA A 201 4.10 5.05 12.95
CA ALA A 201 4.92 3.85 13.05
C ALA A 201 4.13 2.63 13.53
N ALA A 202 2.91 2.80 14.06
CA ALA A 202 2.03 1.71 14.48
C ALA A 202 1.59 0.82 13.31
N GLY A 203 1.27 -0.43 13.60
CA GLY A 203 0.73 -1.39 12.66
C GLY A 203 1.70 -1.84 11.57
N SER A 204 1.16 -2.51 10.56
CA SER A 204 1.89 -3.02 9.40
C SER A 204 2.34 -1.89 8.45
N GLY A 205 1.42 -1.00 8.09
CA GLY A 205 1.62 0.07 7.12
C GLY A 205 1.43 -0.36 5.66
N ILE A 206 1.12 -1.62 5.36
CA ILE A 206 0.95 -2.13 3.99
C ILE A 206 -0.25 -1.47 3.31
N SER A 207 -1.38 -1.39 3.99
CA SER A 207 -2.62 -0.76 3.50
C SER A 207 -2.40 0.70 3.09
N GLU A 208 -1.72 1.45 3.94
CA GLU A 208 -1.40 2.85 3.70
C GLU A 208 -0.40 3.01 2.55
N ILE A 209 0.62 2.15 2.47
CA ILE A 209 1.60 2.18 1.39
C ILE A 209 0.95 1.86 0.04
N LYS A 210 0.02 0.90 0.00
CA LYS A 210 -0.77 0.57 -1.18
C LYS A 210 -1.52 1.82 -1.68
N CYS A 211 -2.17 2.56 -0.78
CA CYS A 211 -2.82 3.82 -1.09
C CYS A 211 -1.83 4.91 -1.56
N ILE A 212 -0.67 5.03 -0.92
CA ILE A 212 0.35 6.03 -1.29
C ILE A 212 0.92 5.74 -2.69
N ILE A 213 1.21 4.49 -3.01
CA ILE A 213 1.68 4.09 -4.35
C ILE A 213 0.59 4.34 -5.40
N ALA A 214 -0.68 4.20 -5.06
CA ALA A 214 -1.80 4.56 -5.92
C ALA A 214 -1.95 6.08 -6.14
N GLY A 215 -1.34 6.91 -5.29
CA GLY A 215 -1.32 8.36 -5.43
C GLY A 215 -1.93 9.14 -4.27
N PHE A 216 -2.35 8.47 -3.20
CA PHE A 216 -2.85 9.14 -2.01
C PHE A 216 -1.70 9.75 -1.21
N VAL A 217 -1.81 11.01 -0.82
CA VAL A 217 -0.76 11.73 -0.09
C VAL A 217 -1.04 11.68 1.41
N MET A 218 -0.15 11.01 2.15
CA MET A 218 -0.18 11.00 3.62
C MET A 218 1.06 11.74 4.15
N LYS A 219 0.87 12.97 4.66
CA LYS A 219 1.97 13.76 5.23
C LYS A 219 2.50 13.07 6.50
N GLY A 220 3.82 13.00 6.67
CA GLY A 220 4.45 12.40 7.85
C GLY A 220 4.58 10.87 7.87
N PHE A 221 3.82 10.12 7.06
CA PHE A 221 3.82 8.66 7.07
C PHE A 221 5.15 8.05 6.59
N LEU A 222 5.74 8.57 5.52
CA LEU A 222 7.04 8.15 4.97
C LEU A 222 8.20 9.05 5.40
N GLY A 223 8.18 9.54 6.63
CA GLY A 223 9.21 10.43 7.18
C GLY A 223 10.46 9.68 7.68
N ALA A 224 11.60 10.41 7.78
CA ALA A 224 12.82 9.86 8.39
C ALA A 224 12.61 9.57 9.89
N TRP A 225 11.80 10.37 10.57
CA TRP A 225 11.45 10.16 11.98
C TRP A 225 10.62 8.89 12.18
N THR A 226 9.64 8.66 11.31
CA THR A 226 8.83 7.42 11.32
C THR A 226 9.72 6.20 11.06
N LEU A 227 10.69 6.31 10.13
CA LEU A 227 11.68 5.26 9.87
C LEU A 227 12.46 4.90 11.14
N LEU A 228 13.02 5.90 11.82
CA LEU A 228 13.83 5.70 13.03
C LEU A 228 13.04 5.04 14.14
N ILE A 229 11.88 5.60 14.49
CA ILE A 229 11.04 5.09 15.58
C ILE A 229 10.52 3.69 15.25
N LYS A 230 10.13 3.42 14.00
CA LYS A 230 9.69 2.09 13.60
C LYS A 230 10.81 1.06 13.69
N SER A 231 12.02 1.42 13.28
CA SER A 231 13.21 0.55 13.38
C SER A 231 13.57 0.22 14.82
N ILE A 232 13.37 1.12 15.78
CA ILE A 232 13.65 0.86 17.20
C ILE A 232 12.49 0.10 17.86
N ALA A 233 11.25 0.48 17.59
CA ALA A 233 10.09 -0.10 18.26
C ALA A 233 9.73 -1.50 17.75
N LEU A 234 10.11 -1.88 16.52
CA LEU A 234 9.81 -3.18 15.94
C LEU A 234 10.48 -4.35 16.68
N PRO A 235 11.81 -4.35 16.94
CA PRO A 235 12.44 -5.38 17.75
C PRO A 235 11.83 -5.53 19.15
N LEU A 236 11.52 -4.41 19.79
CA LEU A 236 10.90 -4.38 21.11
C LEU A 236 9.49 -5.03 21.11
N ALA A 237 8.69 -4.73 20.08
CA ALA A 237 7.35 -5.28 19.92
C ALA A 237 7.38 -6.81 19.71
N ILE A 238 8.30 -7.32 18.88
CA ILE A 238 8.43 -8.74 18.61
C ILE A 238 8.98 -9.45 19.85
N ALA A 239 10.04 -8.90 20.43
CA ALA A 239 10.67 -9.46 21.62
C ALA A 239 9.76 -9.44 22.84
N SER A 240 8.71 -8.60 22.89
CA SER A 240 7.70 -8.66 23.96
C SER A 240 6.89 -9.97 23.96
N GLY A 241 6.93 -10.75 22.85
CA GLY A 241 6.18 -12.01 22.71
C GLY A 241 4.76 -11.83 22.19
N LEU A 242 4.32 -10.61 21.86
CA LEU A 242 3.06 -10.37 21.17
C LEU A 242 2.99 -11.20 19.87
N SER A 243 1.80 -11.68 19.53
CA SER A 243 1.59 -12.44 18.29
C SER A 243 1.61 -11.50 17.06
N VAL A 244 2.79 -10.90 16.80
CA VAL A 244 3.04 -9.96 15.71
C VAL A 244 4.34 -10.30 14.99
N GLY A 245 4.40 -10.07 13.67
CA GLY A 245 5.57 -10.33 12.85
C GLY A 245 6.27 -9.05 12.41
N LYS A 246 7.45 -9.20 11.81
CA LYS A 246 8.30 -8.12 11.28
C LYS A 246 7.99 -7.76 9.81
N GLU A 247 7.39 -8.66 9.04
CA GLU A 247 7.36 -8.63 7.57
C GLU A 247 6.56 -7.44 7.04
N GLY A 248 5.35 -7.19 7.56
CA GLY A 248 4.58 -6.00 7.19
C GLY A 248 5.28 -4.69 7.54
N PRO A 249 5.71 -4.49 8.80
CA PRO A 249 6.54 -3.36 9.18
C PRO A 249 7.83 -3.22 8.38
N SER A 250 8.42 -4.32 7.87
CA SER A 250 9.60 -4.29 7.00
C SER A 250 9.34 -3.57 5.68
N VAL A 251 8.19 -3.81 5.07
CA VAL A 251 7.78 -3.06 3.88
C VAL A 251 7.71 -1.57 4.18
N HIS A 252 7.16 -1.18 5.34
CA HIS A 252 7.03 0.22 5.71
C HIS A 252 8.40 0.91 5.93
N PHE A 253 9.29 0.32 6.72
CA PHE A 253 10.62 0.94 6.90
C PHE A 253 11.42 0.97 5.58
N ALA A 254 11.27 -0.04 4.71
CA ALA A 254 11.91 -0.06 3.40
C ALA A 254 11.40 1.08 2.50
N VAL A 255 10.09 1.31 2.44
CA VAL A 255 9.49 2.40 1.68
C VAL A 255 9.87 3.76 2.27
N CYS A 256 9.93 3.90 3.60
CA CYS A 256 10.46 5.09 4.26
C CYS A 256 11.91 5.36 3.86
N THR A 257 12.77 4.34 3.84
CA THR A 257 14.18 4.43 3.42
C THR A 257 14.26 4.90 1.98
N GLY A 258 13.47 4.31 1.07
CA GLY A 258 13.40 4.73 -0.32
C GLY A 258 12.97 6.18 -0.50
N ASN A 259 11.94 6.61 0.25
CA ASN A 259 11.48 7.98 0.23
C ASN A 259 12.54 8.99 0.75
N VAL A 260 13.20 8.66 1.85
CA VAL A 260 14.24 9.52 2.45
C VAL A 260 15.43 9.66 1.50
N ILE A 261 15.96 8.54 0.97
CA ILE A 261 17.13 8.56 0.07
C ILE A 261 16.77 9.26 -1.25
N SER A 262 15.59 8.99 -1.84
CA SER A 262 15.18 9.61 -3.09
C SER A 262 15.11 11.15 -3.00
N ARG A 263 14.77 11.71 -1.84
CA ARG A 263 14.68 13.17 -1.64
C ARG A 263 16.02 13.90 -1.72
N PHE A 264 17.16 13.21 -1.54
CA PHE A 264 18.48 13.82 -1.75
C PHE A 264 18.77 14.11 -3.22
N PHE A 265 18.01 13.48 -4.14
CA PHE A 265 18.19 13.64 -5.57
C PHE A 265 17.09 14.51 -6.18
N GLY A 266 17.44 15.67 -6.72
CA GLY A 266 16.48 16.66 -7.26
C GLY A 266 15.53 16.09 -8.32
N LYS A 267 15.98 15.11 -9.10
CA LYS A 267 15.16 14.41 -10.12
C LYS A 267 13.94 13.72 -9.55
N TYR A 268 14.06 13.10 -8.36
CA TYR A 268 12.96 12.40 -7.68
C TYR A 268 12.11 13.34 -6.81
N LYS A 269 12.74 14.30 -6.14
CA LYS A 269 12.03 15.30 -5.33
C LYS A 269 10.96 16.07 -6.15
N GLN A 270 11.21 16.25 -7.45
CA GLN A 270 10.35 17.06 -8.31
C GLN A 270 9.39 16.26 -9.18
N ASN A 271 9.47 14.93 -9.18
CA ASN A 271 8.67 14.07 -10.05
C ASN A 271 8.05 12.93 -9.24
N ALA A 272 6.72 13.00 -9.04
CA ALA A 272 5.97 12.04 -8.25
C ALA A 272 5.98 10.63 -8.89
N SER A 273 5.86 10.54 -10.22
CA SER A 273 5.89 9.26 -10.92
C SER A 273 7.22 8.52 -10.75
N LYS A 274 8.36 9.23 -10.79
CA LYS A 274 9.68 8.61 -10.52
C LYS A 274 9.86 8.23 -9.06
N THR A 275 9.33 9.03 -8.14
CA THR A 275 9.34 8.68 -6.72
C THR A 275 8.52 7.42 -6.50
N ARG A 276 7.34 7.27 -7.14
CA ARG A 276 6.53 6.05 -7.07
C ARG A 276 7.32 4.81 -7.51
N GLU A 277 8.09 4.88 -8.62
CA GLU A 277 8.95 3.78 -9.06
C GLU A 277 9.95 3.35 -7.96
N ILE A 278 10.55 4.31 -7.24
CA ILE A 278 11.47 3.98 -6.13
C ILE A 278 10.72 3.41 -4.93
N LEU A 279 9.55 3.93 -4.56
CA LEU A 279 8.75 3.39 -3.47
C LEU A 279 8.31 1.96 -3.74
N THR A 280 7.90 1.65 -4.98
CA THR A 280 7.55 0.29 -5.42
C THR A 280 8.77 -0.64 -5.35
N ALA A 281 9.94 -0.19 -5.81
CA ALA A 281 11.18 -0.96 -5.70
C ALA A 281 11.61 -1.18 -4.24
N SER A 282 11.42 -0.18 -3.39
CA SER A 282 11.69 -0.30 -1.95
C SER A 282 10.74 -1.26 -1.25
N ALA A 283 9.45 -1.28 -1.64
CA ALA A 283 8.48 -2.24 -1.12
C ALA A 283 8.89 -3.68 -1.47
N ALA A 284 9.31 -3.92 -2.73
CA ALA A 284 9.84 -5.22 -3.17
C ALA A 284 11.06 -5.64 -2.33
N ALA A 285 12.02 -4.72 -2.12
CA ALA A 285 13.19 -4.98 -1.29
C ALA A 285 12.83 -5.24 0.18
N GLY A 286 11.79 -4.57 0.71
CA GLY A 286 11.31 -4.77 2.08
C GLY A 286 10.78 -6.19 2.33
N VAL A 287 10.03 -6.76 1.38
CA VAL A 287 9.58 -8.16 1.44
C VAL A 287 10.75 -9.11 1.21
N ALA A 288 11.63 -8.79 0.26
CA ALA A 288 12.81 -9.59 -0.05
C ALA A 288 13.73 -9.80 1.17
N VAL A 289 14.00 -8.74 1.95
CA VAL A 289 14.82 -8.87 3.16
C VAL A 289 14.07 -9.49 4.35
N ALA A 290 12.73 -9.41 4.33
CA ALA A 290 11.91 -9.99 5.40
C ALA A 290 11.90 -11.52 5.34
N PHE A 291 11.85 -12.09 4.13
CA PHE A 291 11.75 -13.51 3.88
C PHE A 291 13.03 -14.14 3.28
N GLY A 292 14.05 -13.36 2.96
CA GLY A 292 15.21 -13.85 2.21
C GLY A 292 14.88 -14.18 0.74
N SER A 293 13.78 -13.66 0.21
CA SER A 293 13.16 -14.03 -1.06
C SER A 293 13.17 -12.86 -2.05
N PRO A 294 14.19 -12.69 -2.90
CA PRO A 294 14.27 -11.57 -3.83
C PRO A 294 13.21 -11.61 -4.93
N ILE A 295 12.93 -12.78 -5.51
CA ILE A 295 11.93 -12.94 -6.59
C ILE A 295 10.52 -12.80 -5.99
N GLY A 296 10.26 -13.47 -4.88
CA GLY A 296 8.99 -13.36 -4.15
C GLY A 296 8.68 -11.92 -3.73
N GLY A 297 9.68 -11.15 -3.30
CA GLY A 297 9.51 -9.73 -2.98
C GLY A 297 9.08 -8.88 -4.18
N VAL A 298 9.67 -9.12 -5.36
CA VAL A 298 9.28 -8.43 -6.59
C VAL A 298 7.86 -8.80 -7.01
N LEU A 299 7.51 -10.09 -6.96
CA LEU A 299 6.18 -10.56 -7.29
C LEU A 299 5.12 -10.03 -6.32
N PHE A 300 5.43 -9.97 -5.01
CA PHE A 300 4.57 -9.34 -4.02
C PHE A 300 4.31 -7.86 -4.34
N SER A 301 5.36 -7.13 -4.71
CA SER A 301 5.20 -5.73 -5.11
C SER A 301 4.35 -5.55 -6.36
N LEU A 302 4.40 -6.52 -7.28
CA LEU A 302 3.59 -6.54 -8.50
C LEU A 302 2.15 -6.95 -8.22
N GLU A 303 1.93 -8.02 -7.42
CA GLU A 303 0.62 -8.61 -7.18
C GLU A 303 -0.21 -7.80 -6.16
N GLU A 304 0.43 -7.23 -5.13
CA GLU A 304 -0.27 -6.55 -4.03
C GLU A 304 -0.14 -5.03 -4.03
N MET A 305 1.06 -4.49 -4.32
CA MET A 305 1.33 -3.09 -4.01
C MET A 305 1.09 -2.14 -5.19
N ALA A 306 1.31 -2.58 -6.44
CA ALA A 306 1.37 -1.70 -7.59
C ALA A 306 0.11 -1.76 -8.44
N ASN A 307 -0.59 -0.63 -8.57
CA ASN A 307 -1.69 -0.48 -9.52
C ASN A 307 -1.20 -0.34 -10.98
N TYR A 308 0.02 0.19 -11.16
CA TYR A 308 0.67 0.35 -12.46
C TYR A 308 2.13 -0.04 -12.36
N PHE A 309 2.53 -1.09 -13.08
CA PHE A 309 3.86 -1.68 -13.00
C PHE A 309 4.55 -1.78 -14.38
N PRO A 310 5.22 -0.73 -14.86
CA PRO A 310 5.93 -0.77 -16.13
C PRO A 310 7.18 -1.68 -16.05
N LEU A 311 7.56 -2.29 -17.16
CA LEU A 311 8.72 -3.20 -17.27
C LEU A 311 10.02 -2.60 -16.71
N LYS A 312 10.22 -1.28 -16.86
CA LYS A 312 11.38 -0.59 -16.28
C LYS A 312 11.38 -0.62 -14.76
N THR A 313 10.22 -0.56 -14.13
CA THR A 313 10.07 -0.67 -12.68
C THR A 313 10.35 -2.09 -12.22
N LEU A 314 9.91 -3.11 -12.99
CA LEU A 314 10.22 -4.52 -12.72
C LEU A 314 11.73 -4.75 -12.56
N TRP A 315 12.51 -4.29 -13.54
CA TRP A 315 13.98 -4.41 -13.50
C TRP A 315 14.61 -3.69 -12.30
N ARG A 316 14.13 -2.51 -11.99
CA ARG A 316 14.64 -1.74 -10.85
C ARG A 316 14.26 -2.38 -9.52
N SER A 317 13.04 -2.89 -9.40
CA SER A 317 12.56 -3.60 -8.21
C SER A 317 13.37 -4.87 -7.99
N TYR A 318 13.60 -5.65 -9.05
CA TYR A 318 14.44 -6.84 -9.00
C TYR A 318 15.87 -6.51 -8.54
N PHE A 319 16.49 -5.50 -9.14
CA PHE A 319 17.85 -5.09 -8.78
C PHE A 319 17.91 -4.56 -7.33
N CYS A 320 16.91 -3.79 -6.88
CA CYS A 320 16.84 -3.32 -5.51
C CYS A 320 16.74 -4.47 -4.51
N ALA A 321 15.85 -5.44 -4.79
CA ALA A 321 15.67 -6.64 -3.98
C ALA A 321 16.96 -7.47 -3.92
N LEU A 322 17.63 -7.68 -5.08
CA LEU A 322 18.89 -8.40 -5.18
C LEU A 322 19.98 -7.75 -4.33
N VAL A 323 20.17 -6.43 -4.44
CA VAL A 323 21.17 -5.71 -3.65
C VAL A 323 20.85 -5.81 -2.17
N ALA A 324 19.58 -5.63 -1.78
CA ALA A 324 19.17 -5.67 -0.38
C ALA A 324 19.39 -7.07 0.23
N THR A 325 19.02 -8.13 -0.47
CA THR A 325 19.24 -9.51 -0.01
C THR A 325 20.72 -9.90 -0.02
N SER A 326 21.51 -9.40 -1.00
CA SER A 326 22.97 -9.63 -1.01
C SER A 326 23.67 -9.00 0.20
N VAL A 327 23.25 -7.79 0.59
CA VAL A 327 23.76 -7.13 1.81
C VAL A 327 23.32 -7.90 3.07
N LEU A 328 22.07 -8.35 3.12
CA LEU A 328 21.58 -9.18 4.22
C LEU A 328 22.38 -10.47 4.35
N ALA A 329 22.62 -11.18 3.23
CA ALA A 329 23.42 -12.40 3.20
C ALA A 329 24.88 -12.15 3.61
N ALA A 330 25.48 -11.02 3.19
CA ALA A 330 26.85 -10.66 3.55
C ALA A 330 27.01 -10.42 5.06
N VAL A 331 26.00 -9.88 5.73
CA VAL A 331 25.97 -9.74 7.19
C VAL A 331 25.69 -11.10 7.86
N ASN A 332 25.03 -12.02 7.14
CA ASN A 332 24.69 -13.38 7.59
C ASN A 332 24.06 -13.44 9.01
N PRO A 333 22.96 -12.71 9.26
CA PRO A 333 22.37 -12.64 10.60
C PRO A 333 21.79 -13.97 11.07
N PHE A 334 21.46 -14.89 10.15
CA PHE A 334 20.89 -16.21 10.43
C PHE A 334 21.93 -17.33 10.53
N ARG A 335 23.18 -17.06 10.19
CA ARG A 335 24.30 -18.01 10.19
C ARG A 335 24.12 -19.31 9.39
N THR A 336 23.13 -19.38 8.54
CA THR A 336 22.92 -20.53 7.67
C THR A 336 23.99 -20.63 6.58
N GLY A 337 24.79 -19.59 6.35
CA GLY A 337 25.73 -19.49 5.23
C GLY A 337 25.04 -19.35 3.86
N GLN A 338 23.72 -19.40 3.84
CA GLN A 338 22.88 -19.33 2.66
C GLN A 338 21.93 -18.14 2.76
N LEU A 339 21.32 -17.80 1.64
CA LEU A 339 20.29 -16.75 1.59
C LEU A 339 18.97 -17.19 2.23
N VAL A 340 18.76 -18.48 2.35
CA VAL A 340 17.54 -19.13 2.83
C VAL A 340 17.33 -18.87 4.30
N MET A 341 16.14 -18.42 4.69
CA MET A 341 15.80 -18.15 6.09
C MET A 341 15.65 -19.44 6.92
N PHE A 342 15.10 -20.48 6.30
CA PHE A 342 14.96 -21.80 6.90
C PHE A 342 15.69 -22.81 6.02
N GLN A 343 16.77 -23.39 6.53
CA GLN A 343 17.46 -24.45 5.83
C GLN A 343 16.72 -25.76 6.07
N VAL A 344 15.96 -26.20 5.09
CA VAL A 344 15.25 -27.47 5.13
C VAL A 344 15.64 -28.29 3.90
N GLU A 345 16.20 -29.44 4.12
CA GLU A 345 16.49 -30.41 3.07
C GLU A 345 15.39 -31.47 3.10
N TYR A 346 14.59 -31.53 2.04
CA TYR A 346 13.58 -32.56 1.86
C TYR A 346 14.13 -33.56 0.84
N ASP A 347 14.65 -34.69 1.32
CA ASP A 347 15.23 -35.73 0.49
C ASP A 347 14.19 -36.57 -0.25
N ARG A 348 12.91 -36.37 0.05
CA ARG A 348 11.78 -37.19 -0.42
C ARG A 348 10.87 -36.46 -1.34
N THR A 349 10.28 -37.21 -2.27
CA THR A 349 9.24 -36.72 -3.17
C THR A 349 7.86 -36.99 -2.58
N TRP A 350 6.91 -36.15 -2.91
CA TRP A 350 5.52 -36.31 -2.53
C TRP A 350 4.85 -37.43 -3.31
N HIS A 351 3.80 -38.05 -2.72
CA HIS A 351 2.99 -39.09 -3.34
C HIS A 351 1.58 -38.60 -3.67
N PHE A 352 0.94 -39.16 -4.71
CA PHE A 352 -0.38 -38.71 -5.17
C PHE A 352 -1.48 -38.82 -4.10
N PHE A 353 -1.44 -39.80 -3.21
CA PHE A 353 -2.43 -39.94 -2.14
C PHE A 353 -2.38 -38.77 -1.13
N GLU A 354 -1.23 -38.11 -0.97
CA GLU A 354 -1.06 -36.98 -0.06
C GLU A 354 -1.86 -35.75 -0.49
N PHE A 355 -2.22 -35.64 -1.78
CA PHE A 355 -3.01 -34.51 -2.27
C PHE A 355 -4.35 -34.32 -1.57
N ILE A 356 -4.98 -35.40 -1.09
CA ILE A 356 -6.22 -35.32 -0.32
C ILE A 356 -6.00 -34.50 0.95
N PHE A 357 -4.91 -34.77 1.66
CA PHE A 357 -4.55 -34.03 2.86
C PHE A 357 -4.07 -32.61 2.55
N PHE A 358 -3.35 -32.42 1.43
CA PHE A 358 -2.93 -31.09 0.98
C PHE A 358 -4.12 -30.19 0.64
N ILE A 359 -5.15 -30.74 -0.02
CA ILE A 359 -6.41 -30.04 -0.25
C ILE A 359 -7.07 -29.68 1.09
N GLY A 360 -7.05 -30.58 2.06
CA GLY A 360 -7.55 -30.31 3.42
C GLY A 360 -6.82 -29.13 4.10
N LEU A 361 -5.48 -29.04 3.94
CA LEU A 361 -4.71 -27.89 4.41
C LEU A 361 -5.12 -26.60 3.71
N GLY A 362 -5.38 -26.66 2.39
CA GLY A 362 -5.86 -25.52 1.61
C GLY A 362 -7.22 -25.02 2.09
N VAL A 363 -8.15 -25.93 2.34
CA VAL A 363 -9.48 -25.59 2.92
C VAL A 363 -9.33 -24.93 4.29
N PHE A 364 -8.48 -25.50 5.16
CA PHE A 364 -8.18 -24.87 6.45
C PHE A 364 -7.64 -23.45 6.28
N GLY A 365 -6.66 -23.21 5.38
CA GLY A 365 -6.09 -21.90 5.13
C GLY A 365 -7.13 -20.85 4.71
N GLY A 366 -8.06 -21.22 3.80
CA GLY A 366 -9.14 -20.35 3.36
C GLY A 366 -10.13 -19.98 4.48
N LEU A 367 -10.54 -20.99 5.27
CA LEU A 367 -11.43 -20.78 6.42
C LEU A 367 -10.76 -19.97 7.51
N TYR A 368 -9.47 -20.25 7.80
CA TYR A 368 -8.66 -19.50 8.76
C TYR A 368 -8.59 -18.03 8.36
N GLY A 369 -8.27 -17.73 7.11
CA GLY A 369 -8.18 -16.37 6.60
C GLY A 369 -9.50 -15.61 6.77
N ALA A 370 -10.61 -16.19 6.32
CA ALA A 370 -11.94 -15.61 6.44
C ALA A 370 -12.32 -15.34 7.91
N PHE A 371 -12.06 -16.31 8.80
CA PHE A 371 -12.34 -16.21 10.22
C PHE A 371 -11.54 -15.08 10.88
N VAL A 372 -10.22 -15.06 10.67
CA VAL A 372 -9.33 -14.07 11.28
C VAL A 372 -9.66 -12.67 10.77
N MET A 373 -9.88 -12.47 9.47
CA MET A 373 -10.25 -11.18 8.91
C MET A 373 -11.55 -10.64 9.51
N LYS A 374 -12.60 -11.47 9.55
CA LYS A 374 -13.91 -11.10 10.11
C LYS A 374 -13.80 -10.64 11.57
N TRP A 375 -13.13 -11.43 12.39
CA TRP A 375 -13.01 -11.12 13.82
C TRP A 375 -12.05 -9.96 14.10
N ASN A 376 -10.95 -9.85 13.35
CA ASN A 376 -10.01 -8.74 13.50
C ASN A 376 -10.66 -7.38 13.18
N LEU A 377 -11.50 -7.28 12.13
CA LEU A 377 -12.27 -6.07 11.85
C LEU A 377 -13.24 -5.70 12.98
N ARG A 378 -13.89 -6.69 13.60
CA ARG A 378 -14.73 -6.47 14.78
C ARG A 378 -13.92 -5.95 15.98
N VAL A 379 -12.75 -6.54 16.22
CA VAL A 379 -11.82 -6.08 17.28
C VAL A 379 -11.29 -4.68 16.95
N ALA A 380 -10.99 -4.37 15.71
CA ALA A 380 -10.56 -3.03 15.30
C ALA A 380 -11.65 -1.98 15.52
N ALA A 381 -12.92 -2.30 15.20
CA ALA A 381 -14.06 -1.45 15.49
C ALA A 381 -14.29 -1.24 17.01
N PHE A 382 -14.15 -2.33 17.78
CA PHE A 382 -14.22 -2.27 19.25
C PHE A 382 -13.11 -1.39 19.83
N ARG A 383 -11.88 -1.56 19.37
CA ARG A 383 -10.71 -0.77 19.75
C ARG A 383 -10.91 0.72 19.47
N LYS A 384 -11.39 1.06 18.26
CA LYS A 384 -11.69 2.44 17.88
C LYS A 384 -12.76 3.07 18.79
N LYS A 385 -13.75 2.29 19.21
CA LYS A 385 -14.89 2.78 20.04
C LYS A 385 -14.55 2.91 21.53
N TYR A 386 -13.84 1.94 22.11
CA TYR A 386 -13.67 1.83 23.57
C TYR A 386 -12.23 2.03 24.05
N LEU A 387 -11.21 1.65 23.27
CA LEU A 387 -9.80 1.62 23.67
C LEU A 387 -8.96 2.76 23.09
N SER A 388 -9.57 3.65 22.30
CA SER A 388 -8.84 4.75 21.64
C SER A 388 -8.11 5.68 22.63
N GLN A 389 -8.61 5.83 23.86
CA GLN A 389 -7.99 6.64 24.91
C GLN A 389 -6.81 5.95 25.61
N TRP A 390 -6.73 4.62 25.58
CA TRP A 390 -5.80 3.80 26.36
C TRP A 390 -4.89 2.91 25.51
N PRO A 391 -4.24 3.42 24.46
CA PRO A 391 -3.51 2.59 23.50
C PRO A 391 -2.24 1.93 24.10
N ILE A 392 -1.57 2.56 25.07
CA ILE A 392 -0.41 1.99 25.74
C ILE A 392 -0.86 0.84 26.66
N THR A 393 -1.87 1.10 27.49
CA THR A 393 -2.40 0.10 28.43
C THR A 393 -2.91 -1.14 27.69
N GLU A 394 -3.57 -0.95 26.54
CA GLU A 394 -4.00 -2.04 25.67
C GLU A 394 -2.81 -2.94 25.28
N SER A 395 -1.75 -2.35 24.72
CA SER A 395 -0.58 -3.12 24.26
C SER A 395 0.11 -3.85 25.39
N VAL A 396 0.21 -3.24 26.57
CA VAL A 396 0.83 -3.84 27.77
C VAL A 396 -0.03 -5.00 28.31
N VAL A 397 -1.34 -4.82 28.41
CA VAL A 397 -2.26 -5.88 28.87
C VAL A 397 -2.25 -7.06 27.90
N LEU A 398 -2.24 -6.80 26.59
CA LEU A 398 -2.14 -7.85 25.57
C LEU A 398 -0.80 -8.61 25.66
N ALA A 399 0.31 -7.92 25.91
CA ALA A 399 1.62 -8.56 26.10
C ALA A 399 1.62 -9.44 27.36
N GLY A 400 1.04 -8.96 28.47
CA GLY A 400 0.89 -9.74 29.69
C GLY A 400 0.01 -10.98 29.50
N LEU A 401 -1.14 -10.81 28.83
CA LEU A 401 -2.04 -11.93 28.51
C LEU A 401 -1.32 -12.97 27.62
N THR A 402 -0.59 -12.51 26.61
CA THR A 402 0.17 -13.37 25.71
C THR A 402 1.25 -14.13 26.48
N ALA A 403 1.99 -13.45 27.36
CA ALA A 403 3.04 -14.09 28.18
C ALA A 403 2.46 -15.17 29.09
N ILE A 404 1.28 -14.91 29.70
CA ILE A 404 0.60 -15.88 30.56
C ILE A 404 0.17 -17.12 29.77
N LEU A 405 -0.42 -16.93 28.60
CA LEU A 405 -0.96 -18.05 27.81
C LEU A 405 0.12 -18.83 27.06
N CYS A 406 1.20 -18.17 26.63
CA CYS A 406 2.21 -18.77 25.80
C CYS A 406 3.29 -19.53 26.59
N TYR A 407 3.65 -19.08 27.77
CA TYR A 407 4.76 -19.69 28.55
C TYR A 407 4.56 -21.16 28.89
N PRO A 408 3.34 -21.67 29.24
CA PRO A 408 3.14 -23.10 29.59
C PRO A 408 3.30 -24.05 28.40
N ASN A 409 3.16 -23.57 27.16
CA ASN A 409 3.26 -24.41 25.96
C ASN A 409 4.64 -24.25 25.33
N MET A 410 5.33 -25.37 25.08
CA MET A 410 6.68 -25.39 24.53
C MET A 410 6.82 -24.70 23.18
N PHE A 411 5.83 -24.83 22.30
CA PHE A 411 5.81 -24.20 20.95
C PHE A 411 5.44 -22.72 20.98
N LEU A 412 4.71 -22.27 21.99
CA LEU A 412 4.30 -20.86 22.11
C LEU A 412 5.32 -20.01 22.86
N LYS A 413 6.17 -20.63 23.70
CA LYS A 413 7.19 -19.95 24.50
C LYS A 413 8.33 -19.38 23.66
N ILE A 414 8.73 -20.08 22.62
CA ILE A 414 9.82 -19.69 21.71
C ILE A 414 9.38 -18.65 20.68
N ASN A 415 10.35 -18.01 20.04
CA ASN A 415 10.08 -17.07 18.95
C ASN A 415 9.38 -17.79 17.79
N MET A 416 8.45 -17.11 17.12
CA MET A 416 7.65 -17.69 16.02
C MET A 416 8.49 -18.15 14.83
N THR A 417 9.61 -17.48 14.54
CA THR A 417 10.53 -17.90 13.47
C THR A 417 11.26 -19.18 13.86
N ALA A 418 11.79 -19.27 15.07
CA ALA A 418 12.42 -20.49 15.58
C ALA A 418 11.43 -21.66 15.66
N MET A 419 10.20 -21.39 16.08
CA MET A 419 9.14 -22.40 16.08
C MET A 419 8.88 -22.96 14.68
N MET A 420 8.77 -22.09 13.64
CA MET A 420 8.57 -22.55 12.28
C MET A 420 9.75 -23.37 11.77
N GLU A 421 10.97 -22.98 12.09
CA GLU A 421 12.17 -23.74 11.73
C GLU A 421 12.12 -25.16 12.30
N ILE A 422 11.77 -25.30 13.58
CA ILE A 422 11.61 -26.61 14.24
C ILE A 422 10.50 -27.43 13.56
N LEU A 423 9.37 -26.81 13.24
CA LEU A 423 8.23 -27.51 12.64
C LEU A 423 8.45 -27.93 11.19
N PHE A 424 9.30 -27.23 10.45
CA PHE A 424 9.62 -27.55 9.05
C PHE A 424 10.68 -28.65 8.94
N ARG A 425 11.53 -28.83 9.96
CA ARG A 425 12.59 -29.85 9.92
C ARG A 425 12.04 -31.27 9.82
N GLU A 426 12.75 -32.09 9.10
CA GLU A 426 12.55 -33.54 9.13
C GLU A 426 13.12 -34.15 10.41
N CYS A 427 12.60 -35.33 10.76
CA CYS A 427 13.01 -36.06 11.96
C CYS A 427 14.29 -36.89 11.76
N GLU A 428 14.96 -36.80 10.63
CA GLU A 428 16.19 -37.48 10.32
C GLU A 428 17.40 -36.62 10.69
N GLY A 429 18.37 -37.14 11.44
CA GLY A 429 19.61 -36.42 11.77
C GLY A 429 19.86 -36.10 13.23
N GLY A 430 19.11 -36.67 14.15
CA GLY A 430 19.51 -36.72 15.57
C GLY A 430 19.23 -35.50 16.44
N HIS A 431 18.69 -34.40 15.85
CA HIS A 431 18.28 -33.24 16.64
C HIS A 431 16.77 -33.26 16.87
N ASP A 432 16.34 -33.91 17.92
CA ASP A 432 14.94 -33.96 18.36
C ASP A 432 14.65 -32.85 19.36
N TYR A 433 13.66 -31.97 19.03
CA TYR A 433 13.20 -30.94 19.95
C TYR A 433 12.16 -31.51 20.91
N ASP A 434 12.54 -31.72 22.13
CA ASP A 434 11.69 -32.22 23.26
C ASP A 434 10.81 -33.43 22.89
N GLY A 435 11.29 -34.32 22.02
CA GLY A 435 10.60 -35.55 21.66
C GLY A 435 9.53 -35.38 20.59
N LEU A 436 9.63 -34.31 19.74
CA LEU A 436 8.71 -34.08 18.64
C LEU A 436 8.70 -35.22 17.61
N CYS A 437 9.85 -35.88 17.44
CA CYS A 437 10.06 -36.97 16.49
C CYS A 437 9.87 -38.36 17.11
N GLN A 438 9.63 -38.47 18.43
CA GLN A 438 9.47 -39.75 19.11
C GLN A 438 8.07 -40.33 18.99
N PRO A 439 7.91 -41.58 18.50
CA PRO A 439 6.58 -42.19 18.35
C PRO A 439 5.80 -42.32 19.69
N GLN A 440 6.49 -42.41 20.81
CA GLN A 440 5.86 -42.51 22.13
C GLN A 440 5.13 -41.25 22.56
N ASN A 441 5.60 -40.07 22.19
CA ASN A 441 5.05 -38.77 22.58
C ASN A 441 4.06 -38.19 21.54
N ARG A 442 3.77 -38.90 20.46
CA ARG A 442 3.01 -38.45 19.31
C ARG A 442 1.70 -37.73 19.68
N TRP A 443 0.87 -38.37 20.48
CA TRP A 443 -0.44 -37.82 20.84
C TRP A 443 -0.34 -36.60 21.77
N SER A 444 0.67 -36.57 22.63
CA SER A 444 0.95 -35.39 23.44
C SER A 444 1.37 -34.20 22.57
N MET A 445 2.19 -34.45 21.54
CA MET A 445 2.61 -33.43 20.59
C MET A 445 1.45 -32.92 19.75
N VAL A 446 0.58 -33.81 19.22
CA VAL A 446 -0.64 -33.45 18.50
C VAL A 446 -1.54 -32.54 19.36
N PHE A 447 -1.75 -32.89 20.63
CA PHE A 447 -2.56 -32.09 21.54
C PHE A 447 -1.92 -30.71 21.84
N SER A 448 -0.60 -30.66 22.06
CA SER A 448 0.14 -29.42 22.27
C SER A 448 0.09 -28.51 21.05
N LEU A 449 0.25 -29.04 19.83
CA LEU A 449 0.14 -28.31 18.58
C LEU A 449 -1.30 -27.81 18.32
N ALA A 450 -2.33 -28.61 18.67
CA ALA A 450 -3.72 -28.19 18.57
C ALA A 450 -4.01 -26.99 19.49
N ILE A 451 -3.57 -27.05 20.75
CA ILE A 451 -3.68 -25.92 21.69
C ILE A 451 -2.93 -24.71 21.16
N ALA A 452 -1.70 -24.90 20.65
CA ALA A 452 -0.89 -23.82 20.08
C ALA A 452 -1.61 -23.14 18.91
N THR A 453 -2.22 -23.91 18.01
CA THR A 453 -2.98 -23.40 16.86
C THR A 453 -4.16 -22.53 17.31
N ILE A 454 -4.97 -23.01 18.25
CA ILE A 454 -6.16 -22.32 18.75
C ILE A 454 -5.77 -21.03 19.50
N LEU A 455 -4.85 -21.14 20.46
CA LEU A 455 -4.43 -19.98 21.25
C LEU A 455 -3.79 -18.90 20.38
N ARG A 456 -2.88 -19.29 19.47
CA ARG A 456 -2.22 -18.33 18.58
C ARG A 456 -3.19 -17.67 17.63
N THR A 457 -4.18 -18.39 17.10
CA THR A 457 -5.26 -17.79 16.27
C THR A 457 -5.99 -16.71 17.05
N GLY A 458 -6.41 -16.97 18.27
CA GLY A 458 -7.05 -15.96 19.13
C GLY A 458 -6.14 -14.76 19.42
N LEU A 459 -4.87 -15.01 19.74
CA LEU A 459 -3.89 -13.95 20.00
C LEU A 459 -3.60 -13.09 18.76
N VAL A 460 -3.52 -13.68 17.57
CA VAL A 460 -3.33 -12.93 16.30
C VAL A 460 -4.50 -11.97 16.07
N ILE A 461 -5.74 -12.42 16.25
CA ILE A 461 -6.94 -11.60 16.08
C ILE A 461 -6.91 -10.36 16.97
N ILE A 462 -6.53 -10.51 18.24
CA ILE A 462 -6.55 -9.39 19.18
C ILE A 462 -5.27 -8.55 19.17
N SER A 463 -4.11 -9.10 18.76
CA SER A 463 -2.84 -8.37 18.75
C SER A 463 -2.66 -7.52 17.48
N TYR A 464 -3.19 -7.97 16.32
CA TYR A 464 -3.07 -7.22 15.08
C TYR A 464 -3.87 -5.91 15.14
N GLY A 465 -3.20 -4.79 14.85
CA GLY A 465 -3.76 -3.44 14.90
C GLY A 465 -3.63 -2.71 16.24
N CYS A 466 -2.95 -3.28 17.27
CA CYS A 466 -2.57 -2.53 18.47
C CYS A 466 -1.52 -1.43 18.15
N LYS A 467 -1.31 -0.49 19.07
CA LYS A 467 -0.45 0.69 18.83
C LYS A 467 1.04 0.40 19.00
N VAL A 468 1.49 -0.73 18.43
CA VAL A 468 2.90 -1.09 18.22
C VAL A 468 3.10 -1.48 16.74
N PRO A 469 4.34 -1.52 16.23
CA PRO A 469 4.59 -2.08 14.90
C PRO A 469 4.19 -3.56 14.90
N ALA A 470 3.26 -3.94 14.02
CA ALA A 470 2.62 -5.25 14.05
C ALA A 470 2.38 -5.76 12.63
N GLY A 471 3.02 -6.88 12.25
CA GLY A 471 2.75 -7.64 11.02
C GLY A 471 1.90 -8.87 11.31
N ILE A 472 1.13 -9.34 10.33
CA ILE A 472 0.26 -10.52 10.47
C ILE A 472 0.82 -11.76 9.75
N PHE A 473 1.86 -11.64 8.93
CA PHE A 473 2.35 -12.71 8.05
C PHE A 473 2.91 -13.89 8.84
N VAL A 474 4.00 -13.68 9.58
CA VAL A 474 4.65 -14.73 10.38
C VAL A 474 3.70 -15.34 11.42
N PRO A 475 2.90 -14.57 12.16
CA PRO A 475 1.93 -15.19 13.07
C PRO A 475 0.93 -16.12 12.36
N SER A 476 0.48 -15.78 11.17
CA SER A 476 -0.42 -16.63 10.37
C SER A 476 0.30 -17.87 9.84
N MET A 477 1.54 -17.72 9.35
CA MET A 477 2.38 -18.85 8.95
C MET A 477 2.61 -19.81 10.12
N ALA A 478 2.88 -19.30 11.32
CA ALA A 478 3.08 -20.11 12.51
C ALA A 478 1.83 -20.91 12.92
N VAL A 479 0.63 -20.32 12.76
CA VAL A 479 -0.65 -21.04 12.94
C VAL A 479 -0.79 -22.16 11.91
N GLY A 480 -0.52 -21.84 10.64
CA GLY A 480 -0.58 -22.81 9.55
C GLY A 480 0.44 -23.94 9.70
N ALA A 481 1.67 -23.63 10.14
CA ALA A 481 2.72 -24.60 10.42
C ALA A 481 2.34 -25.55 11.55
N SER A 482 1.78 -25.03 12.65
CA SER A 482 1.33 -25.86 13.78
C SER A 482 0.24 -26.81 13.36
N PHE A 483 -0.76 -26.32 12.60
CA PHE A 483 -1.85 -27.15 12.10
C PHE A 483 -1.34 -28.18 11.09
N GLY A 484 -0.49 -27.77 10.14
CA GLY A 484 0.10 -28.65 9.14
C GLY A 484 0.94 -29.77 9.78
N ARG A 485 1.81 -29.44 10.74
CA ARG A 485 2.60 -30.45 11.47
C ARG A 485 1.71 -31.44 12.21
N MET A 486 0.66 -30.94 12.85
CA MET A 486 -0.34 -31.79 13.53
C MET A 486 -0.98 -32.78 12.55
N VAL A 487 -1.42 -32.30 11.39
CA VAL A 487 -2.01 -33.16 10.33
C VAL A 487 -0.96 -34.15 9.83
N GLY A 488 0.28 -33.73 9.58
CA GLY A 488 1.36 -34.59 9.13
C GLY A 488 1.67 -35.73 10.10
N ILE A 489 1.71 -35.45 11.40
CA ILE A 489 1.87 -36.47 12.44
C ILE A 489 0.67 -37.46 12.46
N MET A 490 -0.54 -36.96 12.29
CA MET A 490 -1.73 -37.84 12.22
C MET A 490 -1.72 -38.73 10.96
N VAL A 491 -1.30 -38.18 9.81
CA VAL A 491 -1.17 -38.98 8.57
C VAL A 491 -0.08 -40.03 8.70
N GLN A 492 1.05 -39.68 9.32
CA GLN A 492 2.12 -40.64 9.63
C GLN A 492 1.60 -41.77 10.56
N ALA A 493 0.85 -41.42 11.60
CA ALA A 493 0.22 -42.40 12.49
C ALA A 493 -0.77 -43.33 11.78
N LEU A 494 -1.52 -42.78 10.83
CA LEU A 494 -2.44 -43.54 9.96
C LEU A 494 -1.68 -44.54 9.09
N TYR A 495 -0.58 -44.14 8.49
CA TYR A 495 0.30 -45.00 7.68
C TYR A 495 0.86 -46.17 8.51
N GLU A 496 1.43 -45.85 9.69
CA GLU A 496 1.98 -46.89 10.59
C GLU A 496 0.92 -47.86 11.12
N SER A 497 -0.34 -47.42 11.27
CA SER A 497 -1.45 -48.28 11.69
C SER A 497 -1.96 -49.19 10.55
N PHE A 498 -1.85 -48.77 9.30
CA PHE A 498 -2.39 -49.51 8.15
C PHE A 498 -1.38 -49.58 6.99
N PRO A 499 -0.17 -50.12 7.16
CA PRO A 499 0.88 -50.05 6.14
C PRO A 499 0.55 -50.85 4.86
N GLN A 500 -0.26 -51.88 4.99
CA GLN A 500 -0.65 -52.76 3.85
C GLN A 500 -1.92 -52.31 3.12
N SER A 501 -2.45 -51.12 3.45
CA SER A 501 -3.61 -50.58 2.77
C SER A 501 -3.28 -50.23 1.30
N ALA A 502 -4.19 -50.52 0.37
CA ALA A 502 -4.03 -50.11 -1.02
C ALA A 502 -3.88 -48.61 -1.22
N PHE A 503 -4.29 -47.80 -0.23
CA PHE A 503 -4.11 -46.34 -0.21
C PHE A 503 -2.65 -45.94 -0.13
N PHE A 504 -1.82 -46.72 0.58
CA PHE A 504 -0.38 -46.47 0.75
C PHE A 504 0.52 -47.33 -0.15
N ALA A 505 -0.04 -47.93 -1.22
CA ALA A 505 0.69 -48.85 -2.09
C ALA A 505 1.91 -48.21 -2.82
N SER A 506 1.99 -46.90 -2.87
CA SER A 506 3.11 -46.17 -3.47
C SER A 506 4.27 -45.92 -2.49
N CYS A 507 4.16 -46.34 -1.22
CA CYS A 507 5.21 -46.24 -0.21
C CYS A 507 6.12 -47.45 -0.21
N ASP A 508 7.44 -47.23 -0.20
CA ASP A 508 8.41 -48.31 -0.02
C ASP A 508 8.45 -48.71 1.45
N PRO A 509 8.44 -50.03 1.77
CA PRO A 509 8.35 -50.51 3.14
C PRO A 509 9.59 -50.21 4.01
N ASP A 510 10.73 -49.98 3.37
CA ASP A 510 12.02 -49.79 4.04
C ASP A 510 12.35 -48.33 4.34
N VAL A 511 11.53 -47.38 3.87
CA VAL A 511 11.81 -45.95 4.01
C VAL A 511 10.56 -45.24 4.58
N PRO A 512 10.74 -44.35 5.57
CA PRO A 512 9.62 -43.54 6.08
C PRO A 512 9.00 -42.76 4.93
N CYS A 513 7.74 -43.05 4.61
CA CYS A 513 7.05 -42.51 3.42
C CYS A 513 6.55 -41.07 3.62
N ILE A 514 6.16 -40.70 4.82
CA ILE A 514 5.50 -39.44 5.15
C ILE A 514 6.41 -38.57 5.97
N THR A 515 6.60 -37.32 5.53
CA THR A 515 7.41 -36.31 6.21
C THR A 515 6.51 -35.22 6.82
N PRO A 516 6.27 -35.21 8.15
CA PRO A 516 5.40 -34.23 8.77
C PRO A 516 5.87 -32.76 8.61
N GLY A 517 7.18 -32.54 8.36
CA GLY A 517 7.73 -31.21 8.06
C GLY A 517 7.15 -30.57 6.81
N THR A 518 6.91 -31.35 5.75
CA THR A 518 6.32 -30.85 4.50
C THR A 518 4.87 -30.39 4.68
N TYR A 519 4.10 -31.09 5.52
CA TYR A 519 2.74 -30.67 5.89
C TYR A 519 2.73 -29.34 6.66
N ALA A 520 3.71 -29.14 7.56
CA ALA A 520 3.86 -27.86 8.26
C ALA A 520 4.19 -26.72 7.29
N PHE A 521 5.08 -26.96 6.34
CA PHE A 521 5.44 -26.03 5.29
C PHE A 521 4.22 -25.64 4.40
N LEU A 522 3.50 -26.62 3.90
CA LEU A 522 2.29 -26.39 3.11
C LEU A 522 1.19 -25.69 3.91
N GLY A 523 1.02 -26.06 5.18
CA GLY A 523 0.07 -25.40 6.07
C GLY A 523 0.40 -23.94 6.32
N ALA A 524 1.69 -23.59 6.48
CA ALA A 524 2.16 -22.21 6.61
C ALA A 524 1.81 -21.38 5.36
N GLY A 525 2.06 -21.92 4.16
CA GLY A 525 1.68 -21.30 2.89
C GLY A 525 0.18 -21.12 2.75
N ALA A 526 -0.61 -22.12 3.15
CA ALA A 526 -2.07 -22.06 3.15
C ALA A 526 -2.59 -20.91 4.04
N ALA A 527 -2.16 -20.84 5.28
CA ALA A 527 -2.63 -19.80 6.21
C ALA A 527 -2.23 -18.39 5.77
N LEU A 528 -1.03 -18.23 5.22
CA LEU A 528 -0.56 -16.96 4.67
C LEU A 528 -1.39 -16.53 3.45
N SER A 529 -1.65 -17.46 2.52
CA SER A 529 -2.50 -17.20 1.37
C SER A 529 -3.93 -16.86 1.76
N GLY A 530 -4.48 -17.52 2.76
CA GLY A 530 -5.82 -17.25 3.27
C GLY A 530 -6.00 -15.84 3.84
N ILE A 531 -4.96 -15.25 4.46
CA ILE A 531 -5.00 -13.89 5.00
C ILE A 531 -4.75 -12.83 3.94
N MET A 532 -3.80 -13.09 3.02
CA MET A 532 -3.35 -12.10 2.05
C MET A 532 -4.10 -12.14 0.74
N HIS A 533 -4.79 -13.24 0.43
CA HIS A 533 -5.42 -13.51 -0.86
C HIS A 533 -4.46 -13.42 -2.06
N LEU A 534 -3.18 -13.73 -1.83
CA LEU A 534 -2.13 -13.81 -2.85
C LEU A 534 -1.89 -15.26 -3.25
N THR A 535 -1.46 -15.47 -4.49
CA THR A 535 -1.25 -16.81 -5.05
C THR A 535 0.19 -17.03 -5.50
N ILE A 536 0.60 -16.38 -6.59
CA ILE A 536 1.91 -16.58 -7.20
C ILE A 536 3.03 -16.13 -6.26
N SER A 537 2.87 -14.96 -5.66
CA SER A 537 3.86 -14.40 -4.75
C SER A 537 4.14 -15.31 -3.57
N ILE A 538 3.09 -15.89 -2.97
CA ILE A 538 3.26 -16.78 -1.81
C ILE A 538 3.91 -18.09 -2.22
N THR A 539 3.52 -18.67 -3.35
CA THR A 539 4.17 -19.88 -3.84
C THR A 539 5.67 -19.67 -4.01
N VAL A 540 6.07 -18.54 -4.62
CA VAL A 540 7.48 -18.21 -4.85
C VAL A 540 8.20 -17.90 -3.53
N ILE A 541 7.58 -17.13 -2.63
CA ILE A 541 8.15 -16.84 -1.31
C ILE A 541 8.41 -18.13 -0.55
N MET A 542 7.47 -19.07 -0.55
CA MET A 542 7.60 -20.31 0.19
C MET A 542 8.79 -21.15 -0.31
N PHE A 543 8.97 -21.34 -1.62
CA PHE A 543 10.11 -22.12 -2.08
C PHE A 543 11.45 -21.37 -1.96
N GLU A 544 11.51 -20.05 -2.13
CA GLU A 544 12.73 -19.29 -1.88
C GLU A 544 13.11 -19.27 -0.40
N LEU A 545 12.11 -19.29 0.50
CA LEU A 545 12.29 -19.31 1.95
C LEU A 545 12.95 -20.60 2.45
N THR A 546 12.66 -21.73 1.81
CA THR A 546 13.10 -23.07 2.25
C THR A 546 14.05 -23.76 1.28
N GLY A 547 14.10 -23.35 0.03
CA GLY A 547 14.85 -24.04 -1.03
C GLY A 547 14.18 -25.32 -1.58
N ALA A 548 13.00 -25.69 -1.06
CA ALA A 548 12.30 -26.92 -1.39
C ALA A 548 11.58 -26.87 -2.76
N LEU A 549 12.34 -27.01 -3.84
CA LEU A 549 11.82 -26.94 -5.23
C LEU A 549 10.87 -28.09 -5.59
N THR A 550 11.05 -29.28 -5.01
CA THR A 550 10.21 -30.46 -5.24
C THR A 550 8.76 -30.27 -4.84
N TYR A 551 8.50 -29.36 -3.89
CA TYR A 551 7.16 -29.09 -3.34
C TYR A 551 6.46 -27.88 -3.98
N ILE A 552 6.96 -27.33 -5.09
CA ILE A 552 6.31 -26.20 -5.80
C ILE A 552 4.89 -26.58 -6.23
N LEU A 553 4.69 -27.76 -6.86
CA LEU A 553 3.37 -28.19 -7.35
C LEU A 553 2.38 -28.40 -6.20
N PRO A 554 2.68 -29.14 -5.13
CA PRO A 554 1.82 -29.19 -3.94
C PRO A 554 1.46 -27.82 -3.38
N THR A 555 2.44 -26.90 -3.27
CA THR A 555 2.19 -25.54 -2.78
C THR A 555 1.22 -24.78 -3.67
N MET A 556 1.38 -24.86 -4.99
CA MET A 556 0.45 -24.23 -5.94
C MET A 556 -0.98 -24.71 -5.77
N ILE A 557 -1.17 -26.04 -5.59
CA ILE A 557 -2.49 -26.62 -5.39
C ILE A 557 -3.10 -26.16 -4.07
N VAL A 558 -2.33 -26.22 -2.97
CA VAL A 558 -2.78 -25.76 -1.65
C VAL A 558 -3.18 -24.30 -1.66
N VAL A 559 -2.35 -23.44 -2.23
CA VAL A 559 -2.59 -22.00 -2.34
C VAL A 559 -3.80 -21.71 -3.24
N GLY A 560 -3.94 -22.44 -4.36
CA GLY A 560 -5.10 -22.34 -5.25
C GLY A 560 -6.42 -22.71 -4.56
N VAL A 561 -6.44 -23.82 -3.83
CA VAL A 561 -7.60 -24.23 -3.03
C VAL A 561 -7.92 -23.21 -1.93
N THR A 562 -6.87 -22.72 -1.24
CA THR A 562 -7.03 -21.68 -0.22
C THR A 562 -7.69 -20.42 -0.77
N LYS A 563 -7.24 -19.97 -1.94
CA LYS A 563 -7.81 -18.80 -2.62
C LYS A 563 -9.27 -19.05 -3.01
N ALA A 564 -9.59 -20.20 -3.61
CA ALA A 564 -10.95 -20.56 -4.02
C ALA A 564 -11.92 -20.62 -2.82
N VAL A 565 -11.46 -21.17 -1.68
CA VAL A 565 -12.27 -21.21 -0.45
C VAL A 565 -12.38 -19.81 0.16
N GLY A 566 -11.29 -19.03 0.21
CA GLY A 566 -11.30 -17.68 0.75
C GLY A 566 -12.25 -16.75 0.01
N ASP A 567 -12.24 -16.78 -1.32
CA ASP A 567 -13.12 -15.96 -2.18
C ASP A 567 -14.61 -16.25 -1.97
N ARG A 568 -14.96 -17.45 -1.47
CA ARG A 568 -16.36 -17.80 -1.13
C ARG A 568 -16.88 -17.02 0.09
N PHE A 569 -15.99 -16.61 1.01
CA PHE A 569 -16.36 -15.92 2.27
C PHE A 569 -16.10 -14.41 2.22
N GLY A 570 -15.50 -13.89 1.17
CA GLY A 570 -15.31 -12.47 0.94
C GLY A 570 -14.16 -12.14 0.02
N SER A 571 -14.30 -11.05 -0.73
CA SER A 571 -13.28 -10.52 -1.64
C SER A 571 -12.16 -9.81 -0.88
N GLY A 572 -10.94 -9.89 -1.43
CA GLY A 572 -9.76 -9.15 -0.99
C GLY A 572 -9.08 -9.65 0.28
N GLY A 573 -7.81 -9.32 0.43
CA GLY A 573 -6.97 -9.64 1.58
C GLY A 573 -7.19 -8.71 2.77
N ILE A 574 -6.45 -8.98 3.85
CA ILE A 574 -6.51 -8.15 5.08
C ILE A 574 -6.15 -6.68 4.81
N ALA A 575 -5.23 -6.41 3.86
CA ALA A 575 -4.83 -5.05 3.52
C ALA A 575 -5.99 -4.27 2.88
N ASP A 576 -6.74 -4.89 1.97
CA ASP A 576 -7.88 -4.28 1.29
C ASP A 576 -9.03 -4.03 2.26
N ARG A 577 -9.29 -4.99 3.16
CA ARG A 577 -10.29 -4.84 4.23
C ARG A 577 -9.95 -3.70 5.19
N MET A 578 -8.66 -3.50 5.49
CA MET A 578 -8.22 -2.39 6.34
C MET A 578 -8.28 -1.04 5.63
N ILE A 579 -8.02 -0.98 4.31
CA ILE A 579 -8.24 0.21 3.48
C ILE A 579 -9.70 0.63 3.55
N TRP A 580 -10.62 -0.32 3.35
CA TRP A 580 -12.05 -0.09 3.45
C TRP A 580 -12.47 0.37 4.87
N PHE A 581 -11.99 -0.31 5.91
CA PHE A 581 -12.29 0.03 7.31
C PHE A 581 -11.82 1.44 7.71
N ASN A 582 -10.67 1.87 7.19
CA ASN A 582 -10.11 3.20 7.43
C ASN A 582 -10.73 4.29 6.53
N GLY A 583 -11.48 3.91 5.50
CA GLY A 583 -12.12 4.85 4.57
C GLY A 583 -11.14 5.57 3.64
N PHE A 584 -10.01 4.95 3.31
CA PHE A 584 -9.05 5.55 2.38
C PHE A 584 -9.61 5.55 0.95
N PRO A 585 -9.42 6.63 0.16
CA PRO A 585 -9.88 6.73 -1.21
C PRO A 585 -8.98 5.91 -2.15
N PHE A 586 -9.26 4.62 -2.26
CA PHE A 586 -8.51 3.66 -3.06
C PHE A 586 -9.45 2.90 -4.00
N LEU A 587 -9.15 2.93 -5.31
CA LEU A 587 -9.83 2.11 -6.32
C LEU A 587 -8.97 0.88 -6.59
N ASP A 588 -9.52 -0.30 -6.31
CA ASP A 588 -8.81 -1.55 -6.57
C ASP A 588 -8.84 -1.88 -8.07
N ASN A 589 -7.66 -2.19 -8.62
CA ASN A 589 -7.54 -2.63 -10.02
C ASN A 589 -7.97 -4.09 -10.21
N LYS A 590 -8.05 -4.87 -9.14
CA LYS A 590 -8.39 -6.29 -9.17
C LYS A 590 -9.89 -6.54 -9.23
N GLU A 591 -10.70 -5.57 -8.83
CA GLU A 591 -12.14 -5.69 -8.80
C GLU A 591 -12.76 -5.06 -10.05
N ASP A 592 -13.46 -5.87 -10.82
CA ASP A 592 -14.30 -5.41 -11.93
C ASP A 592 -15.71 -5.20 -11.41
N HIS A 593 -16.12 -3.96 -11.30
CA HIS A 593 -17.48 -3.61 -10.89
C HIS A 593 -18.36 -3.43 -12.12
N VAL A 594 -19.52 -4.07 -12.11
CA VAL A 594 -20.54 -3.95 -13.17
C VAL A 594 -21.79 -3.32 -12.56
N PHE A 595 -21.90 -2.00 -12.64
CA PHE A 595 -23.04 -1.26 -12.10
C PHE A 595 -24.14 -1.07 -13.14
N ASN A 596 -23.84 -1.12 -14.44
CA ASN A 596 -24.74 -0.86 -15.56
C ASN A 596 -25.47 0.51 -15.47
N VAL A 597 -24.81 1.50 -14.89
CA VAL A 597 -25.37 2.84 -14.74
C VAL A 597 -24.51 3.88 -15.44
N PRO A 598 -25.15 4.96 -15.98
CA PRO A 598 -24.41 6.05 -16.55
C PRO A 598 -23.73 6.90 -15.46
N VAL A 599 -22.63 7.56 -15.84
CA VAL A 599 -21.85 8.43 -14.94
C VAL A 599 -22.66 9.56 -14.31
N SER A 600 -23.76 9.96 -14.95
CA SER A 600 -24.69 10.97 -14.43
C SER A 600 -25.27 10.65 -13.05
N HIS A 601 -25.29 9.38 -12.64
CA HIS A 601 -25.78 8.96 -11.32
C HIS A 601 -24.75 9.14 -10.19
N ALA A 602 -23.47 9.16 -10.54
CA ALA A 602 -22.37 9.29 -9.56
C ALA A 602 -21.73 10.69 -9.58
N MET A 603 -21.96 11.50 -10.63
CA MET A 603 -21.34 12.81 -10.76
C MET A 603 -21.89 13.84 -9.77
N THR A 604 -21.05 14.79 -9.39
CA THR A 604 -21.50 16.03 -8.74
C THR A 604 -22.10 16.93 -9.80
N THR A 605 -23.41 17.18 -9.70
CA THR A 605 -24.15 18.06 -10.60
C THR A 605 -23.85 19.52 -10.28
N ASP A 606 -23.79 20.36 -11.31
CA ASP A 606 -23.62 21.82 -11.20
C ASP A 606 -22.41 22.24 -10.34
N PRO A 607 -21.18 21.86 -10.74
CA PRO A 607 -19.98 22.20 -9.98
C PRO A 607 -19.73 23.71 -10.02
N LEU A 608 -19.12 24.22 -8.94
CA LEU A 608 -18.69 25.61 -8.87
C LEU A 608 -17.71 25.90 -10.01
N SER A 609 -18.11 26.78 -10.95
CA SER A 609 -17.33 27.12 -12.13
C SER A 609 -16.94 28.60 -12.14
N LEU A 610 -15.80 28.90 -12.76
CA LEU A 610 -15.29 30.26 -12.95
C LEU A 610 -15.68 30.77 -14.35
N PRO A 611 -16.24 31.97 -14.48
CA PRO A 611 -16.45 32.55 -15.82
C PRO A 611 -15.12 32.95 -16.44
N ALA A 612 -14.99 32.78 -17.76
CA ALA A 612 -13.75 33.02 -18.51
C ALA A 612 -13.32 34.48 -18.53
N SER A 613 -14.26 35.40 -18.35
CA SER A 613 -14.01 36.85 -18.36
C SER A 613 -14.80 37.54 -17.25
N ASP A 614 -14.37 38.76 -16.92
CA ASP A 614 -15.06 39.66 -15.99
C ASP A 614 -15.20 39.19 -14.52
N PHE A 615 -14.37 38.24 -14.08
CA PHE A 615 -14.40 37.71 -12.71
C PHE A 615 -13.44 38.50 -11.81
N PRO A 616 -13.90 39.12 -10.70
CA PRO A 616 -13.02 39.87 -9.79
C PRO A 616 -11.99 38.99 -9.07
N VAL A 617 -10.74 39.44 -9.00
CA VAL A 617 -9.68 38.74 -8.29
C VAL A 617 -10.02 38.50 -6.80
N ARG A 618 -10.71 39.46 -6.16
CA ARG A 618 -11.17 39.31 -4.78
C ARG A 618 -12.15 38.15 -4.59
N GLU A 619 -13.05 37.95 -5.57
CA GLU A 619 -14.00 36.84 -5.50
C GLU A 619 -13.27 35.50 -5.72
N ALA A 620 -12.24 35.47 -6.57
CA ALA A 620 -11.37 34.31 -6.74
C ALA A 620 -10.63 33.94 -5.44
N GLU A 621 -10.11 34.94 -4.73
CA GLU A 621 -9.48 34.75 -3.41
C GLU A 621 -10.46 34.27 -2.35
N HIS A 622 -11.68 34.83 -2.33
CA HIS A 622 -12.75 34.39 -1.44
C HIS A 622 -13.12 32.94 -1.68
N LEU A 623 -13.28 32.55 -2.96
CA LEU A 623 -13.53 31.17 -3.34
C LEU A 623 -12.41 30.21 -2.93
N LEU A 624 -11.14 30.66 -3.01
CA LEU A 624 -9.99 29.86 -2.57
C LEU A 624 -9.95 29.68 -1.05
N ASN A 625 -10.41 30.67 -0.27
CA ASN A 625 -10.41 30.61 1.18
C ASN A 625 -11.60 29.84 1.74
N ASP A 626 -12.80 30.03 1.14
CA ASP A 626 -14.04 29.44 1.62
C ASP A 626 -14.19 27.97 1.23
N ASN A 627 -13.58 27.56 0.11
CA ASN A 627 -13.71 26.22 -0.43
C ASN A 627 -12.36 25.49 -0.44
N ARG A 628 -12.39 24.22 -0.08
CA ARG A 628 -11.23 23.32 -0.17
C ARG A 628 -11.14 22.55 -1.48
N PHE A 629 -11.84 22.99 -2.54
CA PHE A 629 -11.79 22.33 -3.84
C PHE A 629 -10.39 22.42 -4.45
N GLN A 630 -9.98 21.38 -5.16
CA GLN A 630 -8.62 21.26 -5.71
C GLN A 630 -8.47 21.90 -7.09
N GLY A 631 -9.57 22.36 -7.69
CA GLY A 631 -9.57 23.10 -8.94
C GLY A 631 -10.98 23.43 -9.34
N PHE A 632 -11.11 24.23 -10.40
CA PHE A 632 -12.35 24.81 -10.85
C PHE A 632 -12.47 24.68 -12.37
N PRO A 633 -13.60 24.19 -12.89
CA PRO A 633 -13.93 24.31 -14.30
C PRO A 633 -14.05 25.79 -14.71
N VAL A 634 -13.50 26.13 -15.86
CA VAL A 634 -13.64 27.44 -16.47
C VAL A 634 -14.71 27.36 -17.57
N VAL A 635 -15.71 28.18 -17.46
CA VAL A 635 -16.83 28.28 -18.44
C VAL A 635 -16.88 29.65 -19.08
N GLU A 636 -17.42 29.73 -20.27
CA GLU A 636 -17.54 31.01 -20.98
C GLU A 636 -18.35 32.02 -20.16
N ASP A 637 -19.57 31.63 -19.78
CA ASP A 637 -20.48 32.39 -18.93
C ASP A 637 -21.16 31.49 -17.90
N ARG A 638 -21.58 32.05 -16.77
CA ARG A 638 -22.38 31.34 -15.74
C ARG A 638 -23.72 30.83 -16.27
N THR A 639 -24.28 31.45 -17.33
CA THR A 639 -25.56 31.09 -17.93
C THR A 639 -25.44 30.07 -19.03
N SER A 640 -24.47 30.22 -19.95
CA SER A 640 -24.23 29.30 -21.06
C SER A 640 -23.59 27.99 -20.61
N LYS A 641 -22.73 28.06 -19.60
CA LYS A 641 -21.93 26.95 -19.05
C LYS A 641 -21.12 26.19 -20.12
N ILE A 642 -20.75 26.89 -21.22
CA ILE A 642 -19.89 26.31 -22.24
C ILE A 642 -18.51 26.14 -21.63
N LEU A 643 -17.99 24.89 -21.66
CA LEU A 643 -16.70 24.53 -21.07
C LEU A 643 -15.57 25.15 -21.90
N VAL A 644 -14.71 25.90 -21.24
CA VAL A 644 -13.52 26.51 -21.84
C VAL A 644 -12.26 25.76 -21.41
N GLY A 645 -12.21 25.29 -20.14
CA GLY A 645 -11.04 24.61 -19.62
C GLY A 645 -11.17 24.27 -18.15
N TYR A 646 -10.04 23.95 -17.54
CA TYR A 646 -9.94 23.64 -16.12
C TYR A 646 -8.71 24.31 -15.51
N ILE A 647 -8.84 24.90 -14.33
CA ILE A 647 -7.71 25.47 -13.60
C ILE A 647 -7.57 24.82 -12.24
N GLY A 648 -6.36 24.40 -11.89
CA GLY A 648 -6.06 23.87 -10.57
C GLY A 648 -6.01 24.98 -9.51
N ARG A 649 -6.36 24.63 -8.26
CA ARG A 649 -6.27 25.53 -7.10
C ARG A 649 -4.85 26.08 -6.91
N THR A 650 -3.87 25.24 -7.11
CA THR A 650 -2.44 25.52 -6.94
C THR A 650 -1.99 26.61 -7.91
N GLU A 651 -2.35 26.45 -9.17
CA GLU A 651 -2.03 27.36 -10.26
C GLU A 651 -2.74 28.72 -10.08
N LEU A 652 -4.02 28.66 -9.71
CA LEU A 652 -4.82 29.85 -9.45
C LEU A 652 -4.22 30.67 -8.30
N ARG A 653 -3.89 30.02 -7.19
CA ARG A 653 -3.27 30.68 -6.02
C ARG A 653 -1.89 31.24 -6.34
N TYR A 654 -1.04 30.45 -7.00
CA TYR A 654 0.28 30.90 -7.43
C TYR A 654 0.22 32.15 -8.33
N ALA A 655 -0.67 32.15 -9.31
CA ALA A 655 -0.79 33.26 -10.24
C ALA A 655 -1.28 34.56 -9.55
N ILE A 656 -2.21 34.44 -8.58
CA ILE A 656 -2.67 35.57 -7.76
C ILE A 656 -1.52 36.10 -6.90
N ASP A 657 -0.80 35.24 -6.17
CA ASP A 657 0.31 35.66 -5.31
C ASP A 657 1.45 36.27 -6.12
N ARG A 658 1.77 35.70 -7.30
CA ARG A 658 2.77 36.25 -8.21
C ARG A 658 2.39 37.64 -8.69
N ALA A 659 1.15 37.82 -9.17
CA ALA A 659 0.65 39.11 -9.62
C ALA A 659 0.67 40.16 -8.50
N ARG A 660 0.33 39.76 -7.28
CA ARG A 660 0.39 40.62 -6.07
C ARG A 660 1.82 41.03 -5.73
N ASN A 661 2.76 40.08 -5.74
CA ASN A 661 4.17 40.34 -5.43
C ASN A 661 4.84 41.24 -6.47
N GLN A 662 4.34 41.24 -7.70
CA GLN A 662 4.77 42.13 -8.78
C GLN A 662 4.12 43.52 -8.71
N GLY A 663 3.22 43.77 -7.74
CA GLY A 663 2.51 45.03 -7.58
C GLY A 663 1.51 45.32 -8.74
N MET A 664 1.14 44.29 -9.50
CA MET A 664 0.29 44.47 -10.70
C MET A 664 -1.22 44.34 -10.42
N VAL A 665 -1.64 44.13 -9.18
CA VAL A 665 -3.05 43.89 -8.83
C VAL A 665 -3.69 45.17 -8.33
N ALA A 666 -4.57 45.77 -9.12
CA ALA A 666 -5.44 46.87 -8.68
C ALA A 666 -6.57 46.32 -7.76
N PRO A 667 -7.17 47.14 -6.89
CA PRO A 667 -8.27 46.71 -6.01
C PRO A 667 -9.49 46.11 -6.76
N ASN A 668 -9.69 46.51 -8.00
CA ASN A 668 -10.76 46.05 -8.87
C ASN A 668 -10.27 45.24 -10.08
N ALA A 669 -9.08 44.60 -9.94
CA ALA A 669 -8.54 43.77 -11.01
C ALA A 669 -9.45 42.56 -11.27
N ARG A 670 -9.55 42.20 -12.56
CA ARG A 670 -10.36 41.09 -13.03
C ARG A 670 -9.51 39.96 -13.53
N CYS A 671 -10.00 38.74 -13.41
CA CYS A 671 -9.39 37.52 -13.92
C CYS A 671 -9.73 37.34 -15.40
N VAL A 672 -8.77 36.92 -16.19
CA VAL A 672 -8.95 36.55 -17.61
C VAL A 672 -8.35 35.16 -17.79
N PHE A 673 -9.15 34.19 -18.27
CA PHE A 673 -8.75 32.78 -18.35
C PHE A 673 -8.57 32.32 -19.82
N THR A 674 -8.90 33.13 -20.84
CA THR A 674 -8.72 32.78 -22.25
C THR A 674 -7.70 33.70 -22.93
N LYS A 675 -6.96 33.16 -23.91
CA LYS A 675 -5.98 33.95 -24.68
C LYS A 675 -6.64 35.10 -25.44
N GLU A 676 -7.78 34.84 -26.06
CA GLU A 676 -8.56 35.84 -26.81
C GLU A 676 -9.00 36.98 -25.90
N ALA A 677 -9.49 36.68 -24.69
CA ALA A 677 -9.87 37.69 -23.73
C ALA A 677 -8.65 38.46 -23.18
N ALA A 678 -7.51 37.81 -23.01
CA ALA A 678 -6.26 38.44 -22.60
C ALA A 678 -5.74 39.41 -23.68
N GLU A 679 -5.73 39.00 -24.95
CA GLU A 679 -5.34 39.84 -26.06
C GLU A 679 -6.32 41.04 -26.24
N ALA A 680 -7.62 40.81 -26.11
CA ALA A 680 -8.63 41.86 -26.14
C ALA A 680 -8.45 42.83 -24.94
N ALA A 681 -8.10 42.39 -23.77
CA ALA A 681 -7.81 43.22 -22.60
C ALA A 681 -6.55 44.08 -22.83
N VAL A 682 -5.50 43.49 -23.42
CA VAL A 682 -4.27 44.20 -23.80
C VAL A 682 -4.57 45.24 -24.90
N ALA A 683 -5.35 44.89 -25.93
CA ALA A 683 -5.74 45.80 -27.03
C ALA A 683 -6.58 47.01 -26.51
N ARG A 684 -7.52 46.76 -25.61
CA ARG A 684 -8.30 47.84 -24.95
C ARG A 684 -7.39 48.79 -24.14
N ARG A 685 -6.37 48.27 -23.47
CA ARG A 685 -5.40 49.07 -22.74
C ARG A 685 -4.57 49.94 -23.67
N ALA A 686 -4.13 49.39 -24.81
CA ALA A 686 -3.39 50.13 -25.84
C ALA A 686 -4.22 51.26 -26.43
N SER A 687 -5.50 51.05 -26.73
CA SER A 687 -6.41 52.07 -27.27
C SER A 687 -6.71 53.19 -26.27
N VAL A 688 -6.85 52.88 -24.97
CA VAL A 688 -7.05 53.88 -23.90
C VAL A 688 -5.80 54.74 -23.71
N SER A 689 -4.59 54.17 -23.84
CA SER A 689 -3.33 54.91 -23.72
C SER A 689 -3.07 55.87 -24.90
N GLN A 690 -3.64 55.62 -26.09
CA GLN A 690 -3.55 56.50 -27.22
C GLN A 690 -4.49 57.76 -27.14
N HIS A 691 -5.60 57.64 -26.41
CA HIS A 691 -6.55 58.76 -26.24
C HIS A 691 -6.17 59.73 -25.13
N SER A 692 -5.21 59.36 -24.24
CA SER A 692 -4.77 60.14 -23.06
C SER A 692 -3.51 60.98 -23.29
N ARG A 693 -3.18 61.33 -24.53
CA ARG A 693 -2.02 62.15 -24.84
C ARG A 693 -2.29 63.67 -24.77
N SER A 694 -2.88 64.19 -23.73
CA SER A 694 -2.86 65.62 -23.42
C SER A 694 -2.68 65.89 -21.93
N SER A 695 -1.44 66.41 -21.65
CA SER A 695 -1.00 67.23 -20.48
C SER A 695 -0.96 66.63 -19.06
N ASP A 696 0.27 66.68 -18.54
CA ASP A 696 0.72 66.99 -17.16
C ASP A 696 0.20 66.25 -15.92
N THR A 697 -0.48 65.14 -16.05
CA THR A 697 -0.84 64.29 -14.90
C THR A 697 -0.25 62.86 -15.02
N PHE A 698 0.83 62.74 -15.77
CA PHE A 698 1.37 61.43 -16.21
C PHE A 698 1.92 60.57 -15.06
N ASP A 699 2.54 61.15 -14.01
CA ASP A 699 3.16 60.40 -12.92
C ASP A 699 2.18 59.95 -11.84
N ALA A 700 1.03 60.60 -11.69
CA ALA A 700 0.03 60.18 -10.70
C ALA A 700 -0.88 59.08 -11.25
N ILE A 701 -1.18 59.09 -12.57
CA ILE A 701 -2.01 58.09 -13.25
C ILE A 701 -1.22 56.81 -13.46
N GLN A 702 0.09 56.88 -13.65
CA GLN A 702 0.94 55.69 -13.81
C GLN A 702 1.13 54.91 -12.53
N ARG A 703 1.05 55.52 -11.33
CA ARG A 703 1.05 54.84 -10.04
C ARG A 703 -0.29 54.32 -9.56
N SER A 704 -1.40 54.89 -10.08
CA SER A 704 -2.75 54.43 -9.71
C SER A 704 -3.32 53.38 -10.68
N ALA A 705 -2.72 53.17 -11.84
CA ALA A 705 -3.11 52.20 -12.81
C ALA A 705 -2.33 50.86 -12.60
N GLY A 706 -2.50 50.21 -11.46
CA GLY A 706 -2.22 48.79 -11.32
C GLY A 706 -2.96 48.03 -12.43
N ALA A 707 -2.47 46.93 -12.89
CA ALA A 707 -3.09 46.17 -13.97
C ALA A 707 -4.57 45.91 -13.64
N SER A 708 -5.46 46.35 -14.54
CA SER A 708 -6.90 46.16 -14.34
C SER A 708 -7.33 44.68 -14.52
N PHE A 709 -6.42 43.83 -14.98
CA PHE A 709 -6.65 42.40 -15.15
C PHE A 709 -5.40 41.56 -14.81
N VAL A 710 -5.62 40.33 -14.40
CA VAL A 710 -4.61 39.29 -14.20
C VAL A 710 -4.88 38.18 -15.21
N ASP A 711 -3.85 37.83 -15.97
CA ASP A 711 -3.93 36.80 -17.00
C ASP A 711 -3.64 35.43 -16.42
N PHE A 712 -4.63 34.56 -16.46
CA PHE A 712 -4.56 33.13 -16.05
C PHE A 712 -4.55 32.19 -17.26
N SER A 713 -4.66 32.67 -18.50
CA SER A 713 -4.78 31.82 -19.70
C SER A 713 -3.64 30.79 -19.80
N ARG A 714 -2.46 31.16 -19.32
CA ARG A 714 -1.29 30.29 -19.29
C ARG A 714 -1.40 29.09 -18.33
N TYR A 715 -2.26 29.17 -17.31
CA TYR A 715 -2.41 28.17 -16.27
C TYR A 715 -3.67 27.34 -16.42
N VAL A 716 -4.53 27.69 -17.36
CA VAL A 716 -5.73 26.94 -17.71
C VAL A 716 -5.36 25.77 -18.60
N ASP A 717 -5.88 24.61 -18.29
CA ASP A 717 -5.84 23.45 -19.18
C ASP A 717 -7.01 23.56 -20.16
N ASP A 718 -6.69 23.88 -21.42
CA ASP A 718 -7.67 24.09 -22.49
C ASP A 718 -8.30 22.76 -22.98
N THR A 719 -7.68 21.62 -22.64
CA THR A 719 -8.12 20.29 -23.07
C THR A 719 -8.27 19.33 -21.90
N PRO A 720 -9.12 19.65 -20.90
CA PRO A 720 -9.33 18.77 -19.77
C PRO A 720 -9.96 17.46 -20.22
N LEU A 721 -9.76 16.40 -19.42
CA LEU A 721 -10.44 15.13 -19.66
C LEU A 721 -11.94 15.29 -19.48
N THR A 722 -12.70 15.05 -20.57
CA THR A 722 -14.16 15.13 -20.57
C THR A 722 -14.79 13.79 -20.92
N VAL A 723 -15.97 13.52 -20.37
CA VAL A 723 -16.79 12.35 -20.69
C VAL A 723 -18.25 12.78 -20.87
N HIS A 724 -18.98 12.03 -21.69
CA HIS A 724 -20.40 12.27 -21.89
C HIS A 724 -21.22 11.72 -20.69
N PRO A 725 -22.33 12.37 -20.25
CA PRO A 725 -23.15 11.94 -19.10
C PRO A 725 -23.68 10.50 -19.18
N ARG A 726 -23.83 9.97 -20.41
CA ARG A 726 -24.31 8.59 -20.65
C ARG A 726 -23.21 7.54 -20.68
N HIS A 727 -21.94 7.91 -20.50
CA HIS A 727 -20.89 6.90 -20.42
C HIS A 727 -21.12 5.99 -19.21
N PRO A 728 -20.87 4.67 -19.34
CA PRO A 728 -20.92 3.76 -18.21
C PRO A 728 -19.96 4.20 -17.10
N LEU A 729 -20.40 4.11 -15.84
CA LEU A 729 -19.59 4.48 -14.69
C LEU A 729 -18.31 3.65 -14.61
N GLU A 730 -18.38 2.37 -15.00
CA GLU A 730 -17.26 1.44 -15.05
C GLU A 730 -16.14 1.96 -15.95
N THR A 731 -16.48 2.48 -17.14
CA THR A 731 -15.50 3.07 -18.08
C THR A 731 -14.79 4.28 -17.46
N VAL A 732 -15.53 5.10 -16.72
CA VAL A 732 -14.95 6.26 -16.02
C VAL A 732 -14.04 5.82 -14.87
N MET A 733 -14.42 4.78 -14.14
CA MET A 733 -13.57 4.19 -13.11
C MET A 733 -12.29 3.60 -13.71
N GLU A 734 -12.37 2.96 -14.88
CA GLU A 734 -11.19 2.47 -15.61
C GLU A 734 -10.24 3.60 -16.03
N ILE A 735 -10.77 4.76 -16.43
CA ILE A 735 -9.94 5.93 -16.72
C ILE A 735 -9.21 6.40 -15.46
N PHE A 736 -9.89 6.44 -14.30
CA PHE A 736 -9.24 6.75 -13.02
C PHE A 736 -8.17 5.74 -12.65
N LYS A 737 -8.45 4.44 -12.83
CA LYS A 737 -7.49 3.36 -12.52
C LYS A 737 -6.25 3.41 -13.42
N LYS A 738 -6.41 3.58 -14.73
CA LYS A 738 -5.33 3.47 -15.73
C LYS A 738 -4.57 4.77 -15.96
N MET A 739 -5.25 5.90 -16.07
CA MET A 739 -4.63 7.20 -16.33
C MET A 739 -4.35 7.99 -15.05
N GLY A 740 -5.18 7.83 -14.02
CA GLY A 740 -5.04 8.48 -12.72
C GLY A 740 -5.22 10.00 -12.76
N PRO A 741 -6.21 10.56 -13.50
CA PRO A 741 -6.54 11.97 -13.37
C PRO A 741 -7.13 12.24 -11.98
N ARG A 742 -7.08 13.47 -11.53
CA ARG A 742 -7.70 13.88 -10.26
C ARG A 742 -9.21 14.10 -10.42
N VAL A 743 -9.60 14.63 -11.56
CA VAL A 743 -10.98 14.98 -11.88
C VAL A 743 -11.26 14.68 -13.36
N ILE A 744 -12.49 14.29 -13.66
CA ILE A 744 -13.01 14.14 -15.01
C ILE A 744 -14.23 15.03 -15.10
N LEU A 745 -14.28 15.90 -16.11
CA LEU A 745 -15.42 16.78 -16.34
C LEU A 745 -16.48 16.03 -17.15
N VAL A 746 -17.75 16.28 -16.83
CA VAL A 746 -18.87 15.70 -17.57
C VAL A 746 -19.50 16.78 -18.42
N GLU A 747 -19.43 16.56 -19.73
CA GLU A 747 -19.83 17.53 -20.75
C GLU A 747 -20.93 16.96 -21.63
N HIS A 748 -21.89 17.81 -21.99
CA HIS A 748 -22.90 17.50 -22.98
C HIS A 748 -23.04 18.65 -24.00
N ARG A 749 -22.66 18.41 -25.27
CA ARG A 749 -22.70 19.40 -26.37
C ARG A 749 -21.92 20.67 -26.03
N GLY A 750 -20.71 20.57 -25.51
CA GLY A 750 -19.89 21.70 -25.12
C GLY A 750 -20.27 22.34 -23.79
N LYS A 751 -21.37 21.91 -23.12
CA LYS A 751 -21.79 22.45 -21.83
C LYS A 751 -21.37 21.59 -20.67
N LEU A 752 -20.82 22.20 -19.65
CA LEU A 752 -20.49 21.55 -18.39
C LEU A 752 -21.77 21.13 -17.68
N THR A 753 -21.95 19.83 -17.49
CA THR A 753 -23.08 19.24 -16.76
C THR A 753 -22.70 18.81 -15.34
N GLY A 754 -21.45 18.41 -15.15
CA GLY A 754 -20.99 17.94 -13.85
C GLY A 754 -19.50 17.65 -13.83
N LEU A 755 -19.03 17.14 -12.72
CA LEU A 755 -17.69 16.60 -12.57
C LEU A 755 -17.72 15.30 -11.75
N VAL A 756 -16.72 14.46 -11.94
CA VAL A 756 -16.54 13.19 -11.22
C VAL A 756 -15.15 13.14 -10.66
N THR A 757 -15.05 12.71 -9.44
CA THR A 757 -13.78 12.40 -8.74
C THR A 757 -13.76 10.94 -8.30
N VAL A 758 -12.60 10.43 -7.92
CA VAL A 758 -12.47 9.08 -7.32
C VAL A 758 -13.38 8.91 -6.10
N LYS A 759 -13.57 9.96 -5.30
CA LYS A 759 -14.46 9.92 -4.13
C LYS A 759 -15.93 9.72 -4.49
N ASP A 760 -16.38 10.31 -5.60
CA ASP A 760 -17.76 10.17 -6.06
C ASP A 760 -18.01 8.73 -6.55
N CYS A 761 -17.07 8.15 -7.27
CA CYS A 761 -17.12 6.75 -7.70
C CYS A 761 -17.19 5.81 -6.47
N LEU A 762 -16.33 6.00 -5.49
CA LEU A 762 -16.30 5.20 -4.26
C LEU A 762 -17.57 5.37 -3.43
N LYS A 763 -18.09 6.61 -3.31
CA LYS A 763 -19.34 6.88 -2.60
C LYS A 763 -20.51 6.12 -3.24
N TYR A 764 -20.54 6.08 -4.57
CA TYR A 764 -21.54 5.33 -5.32
C TYR A 764 -21.40 3.81 -5.09
N GLN A 765 -20.19 3.28 -5.19
CA GLN A 765 -19.88 1.88 -4.92
C GLN A 765 -20.36 1.47 -3.53
N PHE A 766 -19.98 2.20 -2.48
CA PHE A 766 -20.41 1.90 -1.11
C PHE A 766 -21.93 1.96 -0.93
N LYS A 767 -22.61 2.84 -1.66
CA LYS A 767 -24.07 2.91 -1.62
C LYS A 767 -24.69 1.64 -2.21
N VAL A 768 -24.21 1.17 -3.36
CA VAL A 768 -24.70 -0.05 -4.01
C VAL A 768 -24.41 -1.28 -3.15
N GLU A 769 -23.18 -1.42 -2.63
CA GLU A 769 -22.83 -2.51 -1.72
C GLU A 769 -23.70 -2.56 -0.46
N ALA A 770 -24.00 -1.40 0.12
CA ALA A 770 -24.89 -1.32 1.28
C ALA A 770 -26.33 -1.74 0.95
N GLU A 771 -26.83 -1.37 -0.23
CA GLU A 771 -28.15 -1.76 -0.73
C GLU A 771 -28.20 -3.26 -1.00
N GLU A 772 -27.17 -3.86 -1.63
CA GLU A 772 -27.07 -5.29 -1.88
C GLU A 772 -27.02 -6.11 -0.57
N HIS A 773 -26.26 -5.64 0.42
CA HIS A 773 -26.23 -6.29 1.75
C HIS A 773 -27.58 -6.25 2.44
N THR A 774 -28.33 -5.18 2.28
CA THR A 774 -29.68 -5.06 2.84
C THR A 774 -30.66 -6.01 2.14
N LEU A 775 -30.58 -6.08 0.81
CA LEU A 775 -31.39 -6.99 0.01
C LEU A 775 -31.06 -8.47 0.28
N ALA A 776 -29.77 -8.81 0.39
CA ALA A 776 -29.31 -10.17 0.73
C ALA A 776 -29.78 -10.58 2.13
N ALA A 777 -29.80 -9.66 3.09
CA ALA A 777 -30.32 -9.92 4.43
C ALA A 777 -31.83 -10.15 4.43
N THR A 778 -32.59 -9.47 3.58
CA THR A 778 -34.04 -9.61 3.45
C THR A 778 -34.46 -10.81 2.60
N SER A 779 -33.59 -11.28 1.68
CA SER A 779 -33.89 -12.40 0.77
C SER A 779 -33.38 -13.76 1.27
N SER A 780 -32.84 -13.84 2.49
CA SER A 780 -32.38 -15.10 3.07
C SER A 780 -33.57 -16.08 3.26
N PRO A 781 -33.41 -17.38 2.95
CA PRO A 781 -34.51 -18.38 3.11
C PRO A 781 -35.05 -18.47 4.55
N GLU A 782 -34.25 -18.11 5.56
CA GLU A 782 -34.69 -17.99 6.95
C GLU A 782 -35.70 -16.83 7.16
N PHE A 783 -35.55 -15.72 6.41
CA PHE A 783 -36.49 -14.60 6.47
C PHE A 783 -37.80 -14.92 5.75
N ALA A 784 -37.75 -15.67 4.65
CA ALA A 784 -38.93 -16.15 3.93
C ALA A 784 -39.74 -17.19 4.73
N ALA A 785 -39.08 -18.03 5.54
CA ALA A 785 -39.74 -19.02 6.41
C ALA A 785 -40.46 -18.40 7.62
N LEU A 786 -40.09 -17.17 8.00
CA LEU A 786 -40.71 -16.44 9.16
C LEU A 786 -41.90 -15.58 8.78
N GLY A 787 -42.46 -15.70 7.57
CA GLY A 787 -43.73 -15.10 7.18
C GLY A 787 -43.78 -13.60 7.14
N GLY A 788 -42.74 -12.94 6.70
CA GLY A 788 -42.76 -11.54 6.22
C GLY A 788 -43.31 -10.47 7.21
N HIS A 789 -43.30 -10.69 8.49
CA HIS A 789 -43.67 -9.65 9.47
C HIS A 789 -42.47 -8.72 9.69
N LEU A 790 -42.57 -7.49 9.19
CA LEU A 790 -41.53 -6.41 9.18
C LEU A 790 -41.04 -5.95 10.57
N ASN A 791 -41.45 -6.56 11.66
CA ASN A 791 -41.18 -6.11 13.04
C ASN A 791 -40.42 -7.10 13.93
N ASN A 792 -39.98 -8.25 13.39
CA ASN A 792 -39.15 -9.16 14.20
C ASN A 792 -37.68 -8.94 13.90
N PRO A 793 -36.81 -8.70 14.93
CA PRO A 793 -35.39 -8.66 14.74
C PRO A 793 -34.88 -10.00 14.20
N VAL A 794 -34.00 -9.94 13.20
CA VAL A 794 -33.28 -11.11 12.65
C VAL A 794 -32.81 -11.98 13.83
N PRO A 795 -33.01 -13.30 13.82
CA PRO A 795 -32.57 -14.16 14.91
C PRO A 795 -31.07 -14.04 15.09
N GLU A 796 -30.65 -13.56 16.24
CA GLU A 796 -29.25 -13.31 16.56
C GLU A 796 -28.52 -14.63 16.67
N THR A 797 -27.42 -14.72 15.92
CA THR A 797 -26.52 -15.85 16.06
C THR A 797 -25.90 -15.88 17.47
N LEU A 798 -25.51 -17.07 17.93
CA LEU A 798 -24.79 -17.23 19.20
C LEU A 798 -23.57 -16.29 19.24
N GLU A 799 -22.94 -16.07 18.11
CA GLU A 799 -21.81 -15.18 17.89
C GLU A 799 -22.17 -13.71 18.20
N ASP A 800 -23.30 -13.22 17.73
CA ASP A 800 -23.75 -11.85 17.97
C ASP A 800 -24.15 -11.62 19.43
N ARG A 801 -24.70 -12.64 20.08
CA ARG A 801 -25.02 -12.60 21.52
C ARG A 801 -23.74 -12.52 22.36
N LEU A 802 -22.76 -13.35 22.05
CA LEU A 802 -21.46 -13.34 22.73
C LEU A 802 -20.73 -12.02 22.54
N TRP A 803 -20.78 -11.47 21.32
CA TRP A 803 -20.17 -10.18 21.02
C TRP A 803 -20.86 -9.01 21.76
N ARG A 804 -22.17 -9.01 21.85
CA ARG A 804 -22.89 -8.00 22.66
C ARG A 804 -22.56 -8.12 24.14
N LEU A 805 -22.45 -9.32 24.68
CA LEU A 805 -22.04 -9.53 26.06
C LEU A 805 -20.64 -8.94 26.31
N ILE A 806 -19.67 -9.19 25.43
CA ILE A 806 -18.35 -8.58 25.48
C ILE A 806 -18.43 -7.04 25.42
N GLN A 807 -19.21 -6.47 24.52
CA GLN A 807 -19.41 -5.03 24.42
C GLN A 807 -20.06 -4.43 25.68
N THR A 808 -21.03 -5.12 26.28
CA THR A 808 -21.70 -4.69 27.50
C THR A 808 -20.75 -4.67 28.69
N VAL A 809 -19.96 -5.73 28.86
CA VAL A 809 -18.91 -5.82 29.90
C VAL A 809 -17.86 -4.73 29.72
N ALA A 810 -17.38 -4.53 28.48
CA ALA A 810 -16.40 -3.50 28.19
C ALA A 810 -16.94 -2.08 28.42
N GLY A 811 -18.21 -1.83 28.07
CA GLY A 811 -18.89 -0.57 28.36
C GLY A 811 -19.02 -0.29 29.86
N PHE A 812 -19.29 -1.34 30.64
CA PHE A 812 -19.37 -1.24 32.10
C PHE A 812 -17.99 -0.97 32.72
N VAL A 813 -16.95 -1.64 32.27
CA VAL A 813 -15.57 -1.42 32.73
C VAL A 813 -15.09 -0.02 32.36
N SER A 814 -15.29 0.41 31.11
CA SER A 814 -14.93 1.75 30.65
C SER A 814 -15.71 2.85 31.42
N GLY A 815 -16.98 2.64 31.69
CA GLY A 815 -17.82 3.56 32.48
C GLY A 815 -17.36 3.69 33.94
N LYS A 816 -16.90 2.60 34.57
CA LYS A 816 -16.33 2.64 35.93
C LYS A 816 -14.97 3.34 36.00
N VAL A 817 -14.13 3.17 34.98
CA VAL A 817 -12.82 3.80 34.94
C VAL A 817 -12.89 5.29 34.63
N SER A 818 -13.90 5.74 33.86
CA SER A 818 -14.05 7.15 33.47
C SER A 818 -14.87 8.00 34.46
N GLY A 819 -15.44 7.40 35.51
CA GLY A 819 -16.24 8.11 36.53
C GLY A 819 -17.52 8.76 36.00
N ARG A 820 -17.94 8.48 34.78
CA ARG A 820 -19.19 8.99 34.18
C ARG A 820 -20.26 7.90 34.20
N PRO A 821 -21.45 8.18 34.74
CA PRO A 821 -22.55 7.21 34.72
C PRO A 821 -23.00 6.98 33.27
N VAL A 822 -22.89 5.73 32.82
CA VAL A 822 -23.45 5.29 31.55
C VAL A 822 -24.98 5.30 31.64
N ARG A 823 -25.62 6.33 31.09
CA ARG A 823 -27.07 6.28 30.83
C ARG A 823 -27.26 5.34 29.63
N LEU A 824 -27.76 4.15 29.91
CA LEU A 824 -28.37 3.27 28.92
C LEU A 824 -29.61 3.97 28.36
N ARG A 825 -29.45 4.59 27.20
CA ARG A 825 -30.58 5.17 26.45
C ARG A 825 -31.08 4.09 25.51
N ASP A 826 -32.13 3.40 25.95
CA ASP A 826 -32.96 2.59 25.04
C ASP A 826 -33.45 3.49 23.91
N ARG A 827 -32.94 3.25 22.71
CA ARG A 827 -33.50 3.82 21.48
C ARG A 827 -34.56 2.85 20.96
N THR A 828 -35.79 3.00 21.47
CA THR A 828 -36.99 2.65 20.72
C THR A 828 -37.09 3.61 19.54
N VAL A 829 -37.14 3.04 18.34
CA VAL A 829 -37.27 3.77 17.08
C VAL A 829 -38.59 4.50 17.03
N PRO A 830 -38.63 5.83 16.77
CA PRO A 830 -39.96 6.50 16.56
C PRO A 830 -40.36 6.34 15.07
N ARG A 831 -41.61 6.11 14.87
CA ARG A 831 -42.38 6.04 13.64
C ARG A 831 -42.16 7.31 12.77
N GLN A 832 -42.05 7.07 11.49
CA GLN A 832 -42.06 8.06 10.42
C GLN A 832 -43.37 8.87 10.39
N SER A 833 -43.23 10.18 10.28
CA SER A 833 -44.18 11.08 9.64
C SER A 833 -43.41 11.97 8.67
N GLU A 834 -43.90 12.13 7.46
CA GLU A 834 -43.34 12.76 6.28
C GLU A 834 -43.17 14.30 6.37
N PRO A 835 -42.66 14.99 5.31
CA PRO A 835 -41.34 15.64 5.40
C PRO A 835 -41.47 17.19 5.37
N SER A 836 -40.60 17.85 6.05
CA SER A 836 -40.24 19.24 5.74
C SER A 836 -38.82 19.54 6.22
N GLY A 837 -37.97 19.89 5.26
CA GLY A 837 -36.81 20.75 5.41
C GLY A 837 -35.72 20.22 6.34
N ILE A 838 -34.78 19.43 5.81
CA ILE A 838 -33.57 19.00 6.52
C ILE A 838 -32.41 19.90 6.12
N PRO A 839 -31.71 20.57 7.06
CA PRO A 839 -30.38 21.09 6.79
C PRO A 839 -29.37 19.92 6.84
N GLU A 840 -28.63 19.69 5.79
CA GLU A 840 -27.50 18.77 5.73
C GLU A 840 -26.49 19.09 6.84
N ARG A 841 -26.35 18.20 7.80
CA ARG A 841 -25.15 18.15 8.64
C ARG A 841 -24.11 17.29 7.92
N ARG A 842 -23.10 17.94 7.42
CA ARG A 842 -21.89 17.35 6.86
C ARG A 842 -21.20 16.45 7.90
N ASN A 843 -20.99 15.18 7.54
CA ASN A 843 -20.07 14.28 8.23
C ASN A 843 -18.63 14.50 7.71
N ASP A 844 -18.10 15.71 7.90
CA ASP A 844 -16.70 16.04 7.52
C ASP A 844 -15.70 15.81 8.67
N ASP A 845 -16.16 15.38 9.84
CA ASP A 845 -15.36 15.40 11.08
C ASP A 845 -14.32 14.27 11.21
N ALA A 846 -14.35 13.24 10.37
CA ALA A 846 -13.39 12.13 10.47
C ALA A 846 -12.04 12.38 9.77
N VAL A 847 -11.97 13.38 8.89
CA VAL A 847 -10.75 13.73 8.14
C VAL A 847 -10.04 14.95 8.74
N VAL A 848 -10.76 15.77 9.50
CA VAL A 848 -10.28 17.06 10.05
C VAL A 848 -9.45 16.90 11.31
N GLU A 849 -9.64 15.84 12.13
CA GLU A 849 -8.84 15.63 13.34
C GLU A 849 -7.36 15.29 13.11
N LEU A 850 -6.95 15.02 11.86
CA LEU A 850 -5.56 14.73 11.52
C LEU A 850 -4.76 15.98 11.07
N GLU A 851 -5.44 17.10 10.75
CA GLU A 851 -4.78 18.32 10.26
C GLU A 851 -4.47 19.37 11.37
N ASP A 852 -5.23 19.38 12.46
CA ASP A 852 -5.14 20.48 13.47
C ASP A 852 -4.05 20.32 14.55
N ARG A 853 -3.22 19.26 14.48
CA ARG A 853 -2.17 19.04 15.50
C ARG A 853 -0.73 19.39 15.11
N GLU A 854 -0.47 19.86 13.89
CA GLU A 854 0.90 20.10 13.41
C GLU A 854 1.35 21.58 13.43
N ASP A 855 0.51 22.55 13.75
CA ASP A 855 0.83 23.98 13.72
C ASP A 855 1.17 24.59 15.11
N ARG A 856 1.84 23.85 15.98
CA ARG A 856 2.53 24.50 17.11
C ARG A 856 4.02 24.59 16.80
N PRO A 857 4.62 25.80 16.80
CA PRO A 857 6.06 25.97 16.61
C PRO A 857 6.79 25.37 17.81
N MET A 858 7.71 24.45 17.54
CA MET A 858 8.71 24.06 18.54
C MET A 858 9.65 25.26 18.78
N ILE A 859 9.64 25.76 19.98
CA ILE A 859 10.63 26.69 20.52
C ILE A 859 11.89 25.88 20.89
N PRO A 860 13.10 26.45 20.80
CA PRO A 860 14.38 25.86 20.46
C PRO A 860 14.88 24.74 21.36
#